data_0446871600d622cb0b043cc6adc93715
#
_entry.id   0446871600d622cb0b043cc6adc93715
#
_cell.length_a   1.000
_cell.length_b   1.000
_cell.length_c   1.000
_cell.angle_alpha   90.00
_cell.angle_beta   90.00
_cell.angle_gamma   90.00
#
_symmetry.space_group_name_H-M   'P 1'
#
loop_
_entity.id
_entity.type
_entity.pdbx_description
1 polymer ?
#
loop_
_entity_poly.entity_id
_entity_poly.type
_entity_poly.pdbx_seq_one_letter_code
_entity_poly.pdbx_strand_id
1 'polypeptide(L)'
;MKKQILRLSLGMAWCLSALAPVHAPAAGASATADHAARRDTRTSAAQTRPSPADTLHVVFFTDIHVSPGNAQDSLFRVAIAEANASDAELVIFGGDLTNTGSDEELEHVYGLMSQLEKPWFTVMGNHETTWSESGCTTFRRIFGHDGRVAHRAGGYLFLGYNCGPYMKMADGVVRTEDLAWLGAQAAGARPGERIVSLCHYPLNKDLTNRQEVVATLKRLGITASLYGHYHRLDLRNFDGIAGIPGRALAGRPGEAPGYTLLDFFADSVRIREKPLGHAARTRHTVCLEGDPQILALPCDPPPAAPDYEGRMEYVLQDSAMVLTGAGCCGDMLYYGNSQGVLRAYDTRRGREVWRHRFPDALYTTPLCTDGLVIVGAASGGIWAFDARTGRRRWHLPTATAVVGDGLVDRSSLYIGLGVGSVGRIDLRSGKLLWRYDYGQGQAQGRPTLADGKLVFGAWDRHLYCLDAATGRCLWKWNNGRPGVFLSPGHVVPRIAGGKVFIVAPDRAVTCLDLATGRQLWRDNSRKARETTGLGGDGRQFYYKTMDGELAAVDTSADAYRETWCTDLGWGYEYNSCPACVRDGVVYVAGRLGQVAAVREDGTLLWSVKCCNSAGNDFRQAPDGSLWVTFAEGKLFRIP
;
A
#
# COMPACT_ATOMS: atom_id res chain seq x y z
N MET A 1 5.13 -37.30 -20.71
CA MET A 1 4.00 -36.39 -20.51
C MET A 1 4.38 -35.36 -19.47
N LYS A 2 5.16 -34.35 -19.89
CA LYS A 2 5.57 -33.18 -19.08
C LYS A 2 5.63 -32.02 -20.06
N LYS A 3 4.57 -31.23 -20.15
CA LYS A 3 4.51 -29.91 -20.78
C LYS A 3 3.15 -29.33 -20.44
N GLN A 4 3.14 -28.38 -19.59
CA GLN A 4 2.18 -27.28 -19.43
C GLN A 4 2.07 -26.93 -17.96
N ILE A 5 2.86 -25.97 -17.55
CA ILE A 5 2.53 -24.94 -16.57
C ILE A 5 3.75 -24.00 -16.59
N LEU A 6 3.76 -23.10 -17.56
CA LEU A 6 4.69 -21.98 -17.58
C LEU A 6 4.03 -20.79 -18.27
N ARG A 7 3.05 -20.19 -17.63
CA ARG A 7 2.51 -18.86 -17.99
C ARG A 7 1.71 -18.37 -16.80
N LEU A 8 2.29 -17.41 -16.06
CA LEU A 8 1.58 -16.38 -15.27
C LEU A 8 2.49 -15.86 -14.16
N SER A 9 3.54 -15.15 -14.54
CA SER A 9 4.30 -14.31 -13.60
C SER A 9 5.04 -13.16 -14.31
N LEU A 10 4.33 -12.44 -15.18
CA LEU A 10 4.89 -11.33 -15.97
C LEU A 10 4.00 -10.07 -15.84
N GLY A 11 3.67 -9.69 -14.63
CA GLY A 11 2.89 -8.47 -14.36
C GLY A 11 3.66 -7.25 -13.86
N MET A 12 4.93 -7.38 -13.50
CA MET A 12 5.69 -6.27 -12.90
C MET A 12 7.09 -6.03 -13.48
N ALA A 13 7.38 -6.41 -14.71
CA ALA A 13 8.74 -6.35 -15.24
C ALA A 13 8.99 -5.37 -16.39
N TRP A 14 8.08 -4.45 -16.70
CA TRP A 14 8.21 -3.59 -17.88
C TRP A 14 8.02 -2.10 -17.59
N CYS A 15 8.98 -1.49 -16.91
CA CYS A 15 9.27 -0.06 -16.99
C CYS A 15 10.79 0.16 -16.89
N LEU A 16 11.55 -0.40 -17.85
CA LEU A 16 12.97 -0.13 -17.99
C LEU A 16 13.23 0.34 -19.42
N SER A 17 13.12 1.63 -19.64
CA SER A 17 13.78 2.28 -20.78
C SER A 17 14.77 3.30 -20.21
N ALA A 18 16.03 3.09 -20.55
CA ALA A 18 17.17 3.91 -20.16
C ALA A 18 17.07 5.30 -20.79
N LEU A 19 17.33 6.34 -20.00
CA LEU A 19 17.81 7.64 -20.48
C LEU A 19 18.86 8.21 -19.53
N ALA A 20 19.93 8.70 -20.13
CA ALA A 20 21.10 9.29 -19.49
C ALA A 20 20.81 10.68 -18.89
N PRO A 21 21.63 11.16 -17.95
CA PRO A 21 21.37 12.41 -17.25
C PRO A 21 21.80 13.63 -18.05
N VAL A 22 20.97 14.66 -18.06
CA VAL A 22 21.33 16.03 -18.45
C VAL A 22 21.27 16.91 -17.20
N HIS A 23 22.41 17.53 -16.88
CA HIS A 23 22.52 18.53 -15.83
C HIS A 23 21.93 19.87 -16.27
N ALA A 24 21.20 20.55 -15.40
CA ALA A 24 20.96 21.99 -15.46
C ALA A 24 20.80 22.59 -14.06
N PRO A 25 21.16 23.87 -13.87
CA PRO A 25 21.48 24.44 -12.58
C PRO A 25 20.28 25.06 -11.85
N ALA A 26 20.47 25.19 -10.53
CA ALA A 26 19.52 25.80 -9.59
C ALA A 26 19.39 27.31 -9.80
N ALA A 27 18.14 27.83 -9.70
CA ALA A 27 17.87 29.20 -9.32
C ALA A 27 16.60 29.23 -8.47
N GLY A 28 16.75 29.76 -7.27
CA GLY A 28 15.68 29.90 -6.30
C GLY A 28 14.79 31.12 -6.60
N ALA A 29 13.55 31.04 -6.13
CA ALA A 29 12.80 32.18 -5.58
C ALA A 29 11.53 31.67 -4.89
N SER A 30 11.39 32.04 -3.64
CA SER A 30 10.17 31.91 -2.84
C SER A 30 9.09 32.85 -3.36
N ALA A 31 7.89 32.33 -3.53
CA ALA A 31 6.68 33.16 -3.52
C ALA A 31 5.55 32.37 -2.88
N THR A 32 5.28 32.70 -1.62
CA THR A 32 4.02 32.41 -0.96
C THR A 32 2.91 33.19 -1.65
N ALA A 33 1.95 32.51 -2.23
CA ALA A 33 0.71 33.13 -2.69
C ALA A 33 -0.49 32.37 -2.13
N ASP A 34 -1.18 33.05 -1.26
CA ASP A 34 -2.54 32.83 -0.81
C ASP A 34 -3.49 32.62 -2.00
N HIS A 35 -3.98 31.40 -2.21
CA HIS A 35 -5.10 31.10 -3.09
C HIS A 35 -6.01 30.01 -2.50
N ALA A 36 -6.44 30.25 -1.27
CA ALA A 36 -7.57 29.53 -0.70
C ALA A 36 -8.72 30.52 -0.49
N ALA A 37 -9.53 30.72 -1.47
CA ALA A 37 -10.93 31.17 -1.34
C ALA A 37 -11.41 31.74 -2.67
N ARG A 38 -12.07 30.91 -3.46
CA ARG A 38 -13.23 31.24 -4.30
C ARG A 38 -13.54 30.12 -5.28
N ARG A 39 -14.27 29.12 -4.81
CA ARG A 39 -15.21 28.43 -5.69
C ARG A 39 -16.55 28.40 -5.00
N ASP A 40 -17.33 29.38 -5.39
CA ASP A 40 -18.75 29.43 -5.12
C ASP A 40 -19.40 28.14 -5.62
N THR A 41 -20.08 27.51 -4.71
CA THR A 41 -21.09 26.49 -4.96
C THR A 41 -22.22 27.08 -5.78
N ARG A 42 -22.18 26.98 -7.07
CA ARG A 42 -23.37 27.08 -7.92
C ARG A 42 -23.99 25.68 -8.03
N THR A 43 -24.64 25.24 -6.96
CA THR A 43 -25.68 24.25 -7.01
C THR A 43 -27.00 24.95 -7.28
N SER A 44 -27.54 24.74 -8.42
CA SER A 44 -28.98 24.69 -8.69
C SER A 44 -29.23 24.78 -10.21
N ALA A 45 -29.05 23.65 -10.89
CA ALA A 45 -29.84 23.39 -12.07
C ALA A 45 -30.72 22.20 -11.73
N ALA A 46 -32.01 22.37 -11.78
CA ALA A 46 -32.98 21.29 -11.69
C ALA A 46 -32.62 20.23 -12.74
N GLN A 47 -32.00 19.12 -12.31
CA GLN A 47 -31.72 17.99 -13.18
C GLN A 47 -33.05 17.31 -13.47
N THR A 48 -33.56 17.50 -14.67
CA THR A 48 -34.65 16.74 -15.28
C THR A 48 -34.30 15.25 -15.21
N ARG A 49 -35.27 14.39 -14.94
CA ARG A 49 -35.15 12.93 -15.06
C ARG A 49 -34.56 12.61 -16.43
N PRO A 50 -33.49 11.80 -16.54
CA PRO A 50 -33.01 11.38 -17.85
C PRO A 50 -34.10 10.61 -18.58
N SER A 51 -34.31 10.97 -19.82
CA SER A 51 -35.15 10.21 -20.75
C SER A 51 -34.44 8.87 -21.06
N PRO A 52 -35.14 7.76 -21.32
CA PRO A 52 -34.52 6.49 -21.75
C PRO A 52 -33.68 6.60 -23.02
N ALA A 53 -33.62 7.74 -23.65
CA ALA A 53 -32.92 8.00 -24.90
C ALA A 53 -31.51 8.62 -24.77
N ASP A 54 -31.11 9.05 -23.56
CA ASP A 54 -29.86 9.80 -23.41
C ASP A 54 -28.71 8.87 -23.00
N THR A 55 -27.77 8.67 -23.94
CA THR A 55 -26.51 7.94 -23.70
C THR A 55 -25.54 8.86 -22.96
N LEU A 56 -24.95 8.40 -21.85
CA LEU A 56 -23.86 9.10 -21.18
C LEU A 56 -22.52 8.67 -21.79
N HIS A 57 -21.82 9.62 -22.43
CA HIS A 57 -20.50 9.40 -23.01
C HIS A 57 -19.40 9.75 -22.00
N VAL A 58 -18.51 8.79 -21.71
CA VAL A 58 -17.46 8.91 -20.69
C VAL A 58 -16.10 8.61 -21.30
N VAL A 59 -15.12 9.45 -21.03
CA VAL A 59 -13.70 9.11 -21.17
C VAL A 59 -13.23 8.44 -19.88
N PHE A 60 -12.67 7.26 -19.99
CA PHE A 60 -12.11 6.51 -18.87
C PHE A 60 -10.60 6.36 -19.02
N PHE A 61 -9.85 7.14 -18.25
CA PHE A 61 -8.42 7.04 -18.07
C PHE A 61 -8.08 6.19 -16.86
N THR A 62 -7.07 5.35 -16.97
CA THR A 62 -6.46 4.62 -15.86
C THR A 62 -5.01 4.29 -16.21
N ASP A 63 -4.18 4.05 -15.22
CA ASP A 63 -2.79 3.63 -15.43
C ASP A 63 -2.06 4.61 -16.39
N ILE A 64 -2.17 5.90 -16.10
CA ILE A 64 -1.54 6.93 -16.92
C ILE A 64 -0.07 7.14 -16.58
N HIS A 65 0.36 6.85 -15.34
CA HIS A 65 1.74 6.81 -14.85
C HIS A 65 2.59 8.03 -15.22
N VAL A 66 2.04 9.21 -15.03
CA VAL A 66 2.70 10.47 -15.37
C VAL A 66 3.79 10.80 -14.33
N SER A 67 4.96 11.15 -14.81
CA SER A 67 6.01 11.86 -14.06
C SER A 67 6.46 13.06 -14.89
N PRO A 68 6.93 14.16 -14.29
CA PRO A 68 7.41 15.32 -15.03
C PRO A 68 8.42 14.94 -16.11
N GLY A 69 8.06 15.20 -17.39
CA GLY A 69 8.93 14.96 -18.54
C GLY A 69 9.10 13.50 -18.99
N ASN A 70 8.36 12.54 -18.41
CA ASN A 70 8.38 11.18 -18.94
C ASN A 70 7.55 11.07 -20.24
N ALA A 71 7.62 9.92 -20.92
CA ALA A 71 6.86 9.71 -22.15
C ALA A 71 5.34 9.83 -21.94
N GLN A 72 4.84 9.37 -20.79
CA GLN A 72 3.44 9.42 -20.43
C GLN A 72 2.93 10.87 -20.23
N ASP A 73 3.76 11.79 -19.75
CA ASP A 73 3.42 13.22 -19.69
C ASP A 73 3.01 13.75 -21.08
N SER A 74 3.84 13.51 -22.10
CA SER A 74 3.56 13.94 -23.46
C SER A 74 2.32 13.26 -24.04
N LEU A 75 2.15 11.96 -23.81
CA LEU A 75 0.97 11.22 -24.27
C LEU A 75 -0.31 11.71 -23.60
N PHE A 76 -0.24 12.03 -22.30
CA PHE A 76 -1.41 12.49 -21.56
C PHE A 76 -1.89 13.88 -22.02
N ARG A 77 -0.97 14.78 -22.38
CA ARG A 77 -1.33 16.07 -22.99
C ARG A 77 -2.13 15.91 -24.29
N VAL A 78 -1.71 14.97 -25.15
CA VAL A 78 -2.46 14.63 -26.38
C VAL A 78 -3.83 14.05 -26.02
N ALA A 79 -3.89 13.13 -25.06
CA ALA A 79 -5.14 12.51 -24.62
C ALA A 79 -6.14 13.53 -24.03
N ILE A 80 -5.65 14.53 -23.28
CA ILE A 80 -6.48 15.63 -22.75
C ILE A 80 -7.08 16.46 -23.91
N ALA A 81 -6.27 16.81 -24.92
CA ALA A 81 -6.77 17.55 -26.08
C ALA A 81 -7.84 16.77 -26.84
N GLU A 82 -7.65 15.45 -27.04
CA GLU A 82 -8.66 14.59 -27.66
C GLU A 82 -9.92 14.45 -26.80
N ALA A 83 -9.78 14.33 -25.48
CA ALA A 83 -10.91 14.28 -24.55
C ALA A 83 -11.74 15.57 -24.57
N ASN A 84 -11.09 16.74 -24.60
CA ASN A 84 -11.77 18.03 -24.70
C ASN A 84 -12.53 18.19 -26.04
N ALA A 85 -11.95 17.67 -27.12
CA ALA A 85 -12.58 17.73 -28.46
C ALA A 85 -13.66 16.64 -28.65
N SER A 86 -13.82 15.69 -27.74
CA SER A 86 -14.79 14.60 -27.84
C SER A 86 -16.20 15.01 -27.41
N ASP A 87 -17.18 14.16 -27.69
CA ASP A 87 -18.57 14.25 -27.24
C ASP A 87 -18.77 13.78 -25.78
N ALA A 88 -17.71 13.41 -25.07
CA ALA A 88 -17.79 12.97 -23.68
C ALA A 88 -18.33 14.08 -22.76
N GLU A 89 -19.20 13.68 -21.85
CA GLU A 89 -19.81 14.55 -20.83
C GLU A 89 -19.09 14.45 -19.48
N LEU A 90 -18.29 13.39 -19.30
CA LEU A 90 -17.59 13.09 -18.05
C LEU A 90 -16.24 12.41 -18.34
N VAL A 91 -15.25 12.73 -17.53
CA VAL A 91 -13.96 12.02 -17.50
C VAL A 91 -13.80 11.31 -16.16
N ILE A 92 -13.51 10.01 -16.17
CA ILE A 92 -13.25 9.21 -14.98
C ILE A 92 -11.79 8.77 -14.98
N PHE A 93 -11.12 8.89 -13.83
CA PHE A 93 -9.77 8.37 -13.63
C PHE A 93 -9.79 7.19 -12.67
N GLY A 94 -9.31 6.05 -13.15
CA GLY A 94 -9.32 4.78 -12.44
C GLY A 94 -8.09 4.52 -11.56
N GLY A 95 -7.29 5.54 -11.22
CA GLY A 95 -6.07 5.40 -10.42
C GLY A 95 -4.81 5.15 -11.24
N ASP A 96 -3.67 5.00 -10.55
CA ASP A 96 -2.32 4.98 -11.11
C ASP A 96 -2.08 6.19 -12.03
N LEU A 97 -2.36 7.37 -11.46
CA LEU A 97 -2.20 8.66 -12.13
C LEU A 97 -0.73 9.00 -12.33
N THR A 98 0.07 8.65 -11.34
CA THR A 98 1.49 8.94 -11.22
C THR A 98 2.32 7.67 -11.30
N ASN A 99 3.62 7.83 -11.45
CA ASN A 99 4.53 6.69 -11.49
C ASN A 99 4.96 6.22 -10.09
N THR A 100 5.05 7.13 -9.10
CA THR A 100 5.51 6.80 -7.75
C THR A 100 4.65 7.39 -6.63
N GLY A 101 3.63 8.19 -6.94
CA GLY A 101 2.81 8.87 -5.93
C GLY A 101 3.56 9.89 -5.10
N SER A 102 4.70 10.42 -5.60
CA SER A 102 5.41 11.51 -4.95
C SER A 102 4.57 12.80 -4.98
N ASP A 103 4.85 13.69 -4.04
CA ASP A 103 4.12 14.95 -3.95
C ASP A 103 4.30 15.80 -5.24
N GLU A 104 5.50 15.81 -5.82
CA GLU A 104 5.81 16.47 -7.09
C GLU A 104 4.99 15.90 -8.26
N GLU A 105 4.93 14.57 -8.38
CA GLU A 105 4.16 13.91 -9.43
C GLU A 105 2.66 14.18 -9.29
N LEU A 106 2.14 14.16 -8.06
CA LEU A 106 0.72 14.46 -7.80
C LEU A 106 0.35 15.91 -8.17
N GLU A 107 1.20 16.88 -7.81
CA GLU A 107 1.00 18.29 -8.19
C GLU A 107 1.07 18.49 -9.71
N HIS A 108 2.02 17.84 -10.36
CA HIS A 108 2.20 17.89 -11.80
C HIS A 108 1.00 17.30 -12.56
N VAL A 109 0.58 16.08 -12.21
CA VAL A 109 -0.55 15.41 -12.89
C VAL A 109 -1.86 16.17 -12.66
N TYR A 110 -2.07 16.73 -11.46
CA TYR A 110 -3.24 17.58 -11.19
C TYR A 110 -3.24 18.82 -12.07
N GLY A 111 -2.09 19.46 -12.29
CA GLY A 111 -1.93 20.59 -13.20
C GLY A 111 -2.30 20.23 -14.65
N LEU A 112 -2.00 19.01 -15.09
CA LEU A 112 -2.44 18.52 -16.40
C LEU A 112 -3.95 18.23 -16.41
N MET A 113 -4.47 17.50 -15.45
CA MET A 113 -5.90 17.18 -15.34
C MET A 113 -6.77 18.43 -15.27
N SER A 114 -6.26 19.51 -14.69
CA SER A 114 -6.96 20.81 -14.62
C SER A 114 -7.15 21.49 -15.97
N GLN A 115 -6.52 20.99 -17.05
CA GLN A 115 -6.71 21.45 -18.43
C GLN A 115 -7.93 20.78 -19.12
N LEU A 116 -8.55 19.80 -18.45
CA LEU A 116 -9.80 19.21 -18.92
C LEU A 116 -10.94 20.24 -18.80
N GLU A 117 -11.68 20.40 -19.88
CA GLU A 117 -12.86 21.28 -19.96
C GLU A 117 -14.15 20.55 -19.52
N LYS A 118 -14.06 19.25 -19.32
CA LYS A 118 -15.15 18.36 -18.88
C LYS A 118 -15.11 18.18 -17.37
N PRO A 119 -16.24 17.93 -16.70
CA PRO A 119 -16.23 17.47 -15.32
C PRO A 119 -15.46 16.15 -15.21
N TRP A 120 -14.70 15.99 -14.12
CA TRP A 120 -13.93 14.77 -13.88
C TRP A 120 -13.83 14.42 -12.39
N PHE A 121 -13.55 13.17 -12.12
CA PHE A 121 -13.20 12.69 -10.78
C PHE A 121 -12.19 11.53 -10.86
N THR A 122 -11.56 11.22 -9.75
CA THR A 122 -10.51 10.21 -9.67
C THR A 122 -10.57 9.40 -8.38
N VAL A 123 -9.99 8.19 -8.41
CA VAL A 123 -9.60 7.40 -7.24
C VAL A 123 -8.08 7.26 -7.21
N MET A 124 -7.52 6.81 -6.07
CA MET A 124 -6.12 6.43 -6.00
C MET A 124 -5.91 5.01 -6.52
N GLY A 125 -4.79 4.78 -7.24
CA GLY A 125 -4.27 3.45 -7.51
C GLY A 125 -3.19 3.05 -6.51
N ASN A 126 -2.54 1.91 -6.75
CA ASN A 126 -1.46 1.46 -5.87
C ASN A 126 -0.20 2.32 -5.99
N HIS A 127 0.00 3.01 -7.10
CA HIS A 127 1.13 3.93 -7.25
C HIS A 127 0.99 5.15 -6.34
N GLU A 128 -0.22 5.67 -6.13
CA GLU A 128 -0.48 6.77 -5.19
C GLU A 128 -0.42 6.34 -3.73
N THR A 129 -0.66 5.07 -3.42
CA THR A 129 -0.81 4.63 -2.02
C THR A 129 0.41 3.90 -1.47
N THR A 130 1.11 3.09 -2.28
CA THR A 130 2.26 2.27 -1.83
C THR A 130 3.47 3.12 -1.47
N TRP A 131 3.79 4.09 -2.32
CA TRP A 131 5.01 4.91 -2.19
C TRP A 131 4.74 6.36 -1.84
N SER A 132 3.52 6.70 -1.41
CA SER A 132 3.15 8.06 -1.04
C SER A 132 4.13 8.66 -0.02
N GLU A 133 4.75 9.77 -0.36
CA GLU A 133 5.66 10.49 0.53
C GLU A 133 4.94 11.12 1.72
N SER A 134 3.68 11.48 1.54
CA SER A 134 2.83 12.16 2.52
C SER A 134 1.84 11.23 3.25
N GLY A 135 1.91 9.89 3.02
CA GLY A 135 0.87 8.99 3.53
C GLY A 135 -0.52 9.30 2.98
N CYS A 136 -0.61 9.65 1.71
CA CYS A 136 -1.82 10.03 0.95
C CYS A 136 -2.45 11.39 1.35
N THR A 137 -1.81 12.19 2.20
CA THR A 137 -2.37 13.49 2.61
C THR A 137 -2.28 14.54 1.50
N THR A 138 -1.23 14.51 0.67
CA THR A 138 -1.08 15.39 -0.50
C THR A 138 -2.16 15.13 -1.54
N PHE A 139 -2.50 13.86 -1.81
CA PHE A 139 -3.62 13.53 -2.69
C PHE A 139 -4.91 14.21 -2.19
N ARG A 140 -5.24 14.03 -0.90
CA ARG A 140 -6.43 14.66 -0.31
C ARG A 140 -6.40 16.18 -0.40
N ARG A 141 -5.26 16.81 -0.17
CA ARG A 141 -5.09 18.26 -0.26
C ARG A 141 -5.33 18.79 -1.68
N ILE A 142 -4.80 18.09 -2.69
CA ILE A 142 -4.86 18.52 -4.09
C ILE A 142 -6.23 18.24 -4.71
N PHE A 143 -6.72 17.02 -4.56
CA PHE A 143 -7.97 16.57 -5.20
C PHE A 143 -9.23 16.88 -4.37
N GLY A 144 -9.09 17.33 -3.12
CA GLY A 144 -10.20 17.72 -2.25
C GLY A 144 -10.98 16.56 -1.62
N HIS A 145 -10.52 15.31 -1.82
CA HIS A 145 -11.11 14.10 -1.24
C HIS A 145 -10.03 13.03 -0.99
N ASP A 146 -10.35 12.04 -0.18
CA ASP A 146 -9.43 10.95 0.21
C ASP A 146 -9.53 9.72 -0.71
N GLY A 147 -9.98 9.90 -1.96
CA GLY A 147 -10.23 8.86 -2.95
C GLY A 147 -11.62 8.24 -2.87
N ARG A 148 -12.47 8.64 -1.91
CA ARG A 148 -13.89 8.33 -1.90
C ARG A 148 -14.65 9.39 -2.69
N VAL A 149 -15.37 8.95 -3.73
CA VAL A 149 -16.10 9.84 -4.63
C VAL A 149 -17.51 9.30 -4.87
N ALA A 150 -18.50 10.18 -4.75
CA ALA A 150 -19.86 9.92 -5.20
C ALA A 150 -20.22 10.98 -6.27
N HIS A 151 -20.30 10.55 -7.52
CA HIS A 151 -20.58 11.45 -8.66
C HIS A 151 -21.81 10.97 -9.43
N ARG A 152 -22.67 11.91 -9.83
CA ARG A 152 -23.89 11.65 -10.59
C ARG A 152 -23.82 12.22 -11.98
N ALA A 153 -24.08 11.38 -12.98
CA ALA A 153 -24.21 11.79 -14.37
C ALA A 153 -25.10 10.81 -15.14
N GLY A 154 -25.92 11.28 -16.09
CA GLY A 154 -26.68 10.47 -17.04
C GLY A 154 -27.58 9.39 -16.42
N GLY A 155 -28.13 9.60 -15.22
CA GLY A 155 -28.95 8.59 -14.52
C GLY A 155 -28.12 7.54 -13.74
N TYR A 156 -26.81 7.74 -13.66
CA TYR A 156 -25.88 6.89 -12.93
C TYR A 156 -25.33 7.57 -11.67
N LEU A 157 -25.13 6.79 -10.62
CA LEU A 157 -24.35 7.15 -9.44
C LEU A 157 -23.05 6.35 -9.47
N PHE A 158 -21.93 7.04 -9.71
CA PHE A 158 -20.59 6.46 -9.64
C PHE A 158 -20.07 6.55 -8.22
N LEU A 159 -19.66 5.40 -7.65
CA LEU A 159 -19.07 5.30 -6.33
C LEU A 159 -17.61 4.82 -6.45
N GLY A 160 -16.69 5.77 -6.35
CA GLY A 160 -15.25 5.50 -6.34
C GLY A 160 -14.73 5.29 -4.92
N TYR A 161 -13.82 4.32 -4.73
CA TYR A 161 -13.17 4.03 -3.45
C TYR A 161 -11.77 3.45 -3.67
N ASN A 162 -10.94 3.53 -2.62
CA ASN A 162 -9.56 3.09 -2.70
C ASN A 162 -9.42 1.61 -2.33
N CYS A 163 -8.36 1.00 -2.86
CA CYS A 163 -8.01 -0.39 -2.59
C CYS A 163 -6.55 -0.59 -2.18
N GLY A 164 -5.83 0.47 -1.78
CA GLY A 164 -4.43 0.33 -1.35
C GLY A 164 -3.54 -0.38 -2.37
N PRO A 165 -2.50 -1.11 -1.94
CA PRO A 165 -2.03 -1.18 -0.55
C PRO A 165 -1.52 0.16 -0.04
N TYR A 166 -1.52 0.35 1.29
CA TYR A 166 -1.10 1.61 1.90
C TYR A 166 0.28 1.47 2.53
N MET A 167 1.24 2.27 2.07
CA MET A 167 2.59 2.39 2.65
C MET A 167 3.34 1.06 2.82
N LYS A 168 3.09 0.07 1.96
CA LYS A 168 3.83 -1.20 1.94
C LYS A 168 3.66 -1.94 0.62
N MET A 169 4.63 -2.78 0.30
CA MET A 169 4.55 -3.70 -0.83
C MET A 169 3.66 -4.89 -0.44
N ALA A 170 2.39 -4.85 -0.86
CA ALA A 170 1.38 -5.87 -0.56
C ALA A 170 0.33 -5.90 -1.66
N ASP A 171 -0.62 -6.84 -1.58
CA ASP A 171 -1.82 -6.81 -2.41
C ASP A 171 -2.79 -5.72 -1.96
N GLY A 172 -3.77 -5.42 -2.80
CA GLY A 172 -4.83 -4.47 -2.50
C GLY A 172 -5.71 -4.93 -1.32
N VAL A 173 -6.30 -3.97 -0.65
CA VAL A 173 -7.31 -4.17 0.40
C VAL A 173 -8.20 -2.94 0.49
N VAL A 174 -9.52 -3.13 0.44
CA VAL A 174 -10.49 -2.06 0.65
C VAL A 174 -10.69 -1.86 2.15
N ARG A 175 -10.62 -0.61 2.60
CA ARG A 175 -10.78 -0.29 4.02
C ARG A 175 -12.20 -0.60 4.49
N THR A 176 -12.33 -1.10 5.73
CA THR A 176 -13.63 -1.40 6.35
C THR A 176 -14.54 -0.17 6.37
N GLU A 177 -13.98 0.99 6.67
CA GLU A 177 -14.70 2.25 6.66
C GLU A 177 -15.15 2.71 5.26
N ASP A 178 -14.47 2.27 4.19
CA ASP A 178 -14.91 2.56 2.82
C ASP A 178 -16.12 1.70 2.44
N LEU A 179 -16.19 0.45 2.91
CA LEU A 179 -17.37 -0.39 2.72
C LEU A 179 -18.62 0.18 3.43
N ALA A 180 -18.43 0.71 4.65
CA ALA A 180 -19.50 1.40 5.36
C ALA A 180 -19.95 2.67 4.64
N TRP A 181 -19.00 3.45 4.10
CA TRP A 181 -19.28 4.65 3.31
C TRP A 181 -20.05 4.32 2.03
N LEU A 182 -19.68 3.25 1.29
CA LEU A 182 -20.42 2.78 0.12
C LEU A 182 -21.88 2.52 0.45
N GLY A 183 -22.15 1.84 1.58
CA GLY A 183 -23.50 1.59 2.05
C GLY A 183 -24.31 2.88 2.29
N ALA A 184 -23.68 3.87 2.92
CA ALA A 184 -24.30 5.17 3.18
C ALA A 184 -24.61 5.95 1.88
N GLN A 185 -23.69 5.92 0.89
CA GLN A 185 -23.91 6.59 -0.39
C GLN A 185 -24.99 5.89 -1.23
N ALA A 186 -24.96 4.56 -1.30
CA ALA A 186 -25.96 3.78 -2.05
C ALA A 186 -27.37 3.97 -1.50
N ALA A 187 -27.53 4.10 -0.17
CA ALA A 187 -28.82 4.42 0.46
C ALA A 187 -29.39 5.80 0.02
N GLY A 188 -28.53 6.69 -0.46
CA GLY A 188 -28.91 7.99 -1.03
C GLY A 188 -29.17 7.97 -2.54
N ALA A 189 -29.21 6.81 -3.19
CA ALA A 189 -29.51 6.70 -4.62
C ALA A 189 -30.96 7.12 -4.91
N ARG A 190 -31.16 7.77 -6.02
CA ARG A 190 -32.48 8.24 -6.47
C ARG A 190 -33.28 7.08 -7.09
N PRO A 191 -34.62 7.12 -7.07
CA PRO A 191 -35.43 6.12 -7.78
C PRO A 191 -35.04 6.03 -9.25
N GLY A 192 -34.68 4.82 -9.72
CA GLY A 192 -34.27 4.56 -11.10
C GLY A 192 -32.81 4.91 -11.42
N GLU A 193 -32.04 5.43 -10.45
CA GLU A 193 -30.60 5.69 -10.60
C GLU A 193 -29.82 4.36 -10.50
N ARG A 194 -28.95 4.08 -11.47
CA ARG A 194 -28.08 2.90 -11.43
C ARG A 194 -26.76 3.21 -10.75
N ILE A 195 -26.24 2.28 -9.96
CA ILE A 195 -24.98 2.46 -9.23
C ILE A 195 -23.88 1.67 -9.94
N VAL A 196 -22.77 2.35 -10.26
CA VAL A 196 -21.55 1.75 -10.79
C VAL A 196 -20.42 2.00 -9.80
N SER A 197 -19.71 0.96 -9.39
CA SER A 197 -18.54 1.11 -8.53
C SER A 197 -17.27 1.34 -9.34
N LEU A 198 -16.28 1.98 -8.73
CA LEU A 198 -14.95 2.20 -9.28
C LEU A 198 -13.89 1.93 -8.22
N CYS A 199 -12.98 1.02 -8.52
CA CYS A 199 -11.81 0.71 -7.70
C CYS A 199 -10.65 0.37 -8.62
N HIS A 200 -9.43 0.81 -8.30
CA HIS A 200 -8.31 0.62 -9.21
C HIS A 200 -7.99 -0.87 -9.46
N TYR A 201 -7.90 -1.67 -8.38
CA TYR A 201 -7.72 -3.12 -8.53
C TYR A 201 -8.98 -3.80 -9.05
N PRO A 202 -8.86 -4.81 -9.91
CA PRO A 202 -9.97 -5.72 -10.17
C PRO A 202 -10.37 -6.47 -8.89
N LEU A 203 -11.66 -6.78 -8.74
CA LEU A 203 -12.18 -7.48 -7.56
C LEU A 203 -11.88 -8.99 -7.63
N ASN A 204 -10.59 -9.33 -7.66
CA ASN A 204 -10.09 -10.69 -7.83
C ASN A 204 -9.03 -11.03 -6.76
N LYS A 205 -8.22 -12.06 -7.02
CA LYS A 205 -7.18 -12.55 -6.08
C LYS A 205 -6.14 -11.52 -5.65
N ASP A 206 -5.98 -10.41 -6.39
CA ASP A 206 -5.03 -9.34 -6.06
C ASP A 206 -5.64 -8.31 -5.09
N LEU A 207 -6.91 -8.49 -4.72
CA LEU A 207 -7.61 -7.77 -3.66
C LEU A 207 -7.93 -8.74 -2.51
N THR A 208 -7.24 -8.61 -1.39
CA THR A 208 -7.24 -9.63 -0.33
C THR A 208 -8.61 -9.85 0.29
N ASN A 209 -9.38 -8.79 0.55
CA ASN A 209 -10.74 -8.86 1.11
C ASN A 209 -11.86 -8.78 0.05
N ARG A 210 -11.58 -9.21 -1.19
CA ARG A 210 -12.53 -9.12 -2.32
C ARG A 210 -13.91 -9.71 -2.04
N GLN A 211 -13.99 -10.79 -1.25
CA GLN A 211 -15.27 -11.44 -0.94
C GLN A 211 -16.20 -10.51 -0.15
N GLU A 212 -15.65 -9.79 0.81
CA GLU A 212 -16.41 -8.81 1.58
C GLU A 212 -16.85 -7.63 0.70
N VAL A 213 -15.94 -7.18 -0.18
CA VAL A 213 -16.24 -6.12 -1.17
C VAL A 213 -17.37 -6.56 -2.09
N VAL A 214 -17.22 -7.70 -2.77
CA VAL A 214 -18.22 -8.25 -3.70
C VAL A 214 -19.56 -8.48 -3.01
N ALA A 215 -19.56 -9.09 -1.81
CA ALA A 215 -20.78 -9.28 -1.03
C ALA A 215 -21.45 -7.94 -0.66
N THR A 216 -20.66 -6.92 -0.37
CA THR A 216 -21.20 -5.58 -0.09
C THR A 216 -21.82 -4.96 -1.34
N LEU A 217 -21.10 -4.98 -2.48
CA LEU A 217 -21.63 -4.44 -3.73
C LEU A 217 -22.93 -5.14 -4.16
N LYS A 218 -23.01 -6.47 -4.03
CA LYS A 218 -24.23 -7.25 -4.32
C LYS A 218 -25.39 -6.84 -3.43
N ARG A 219 -25.19 -6.68 -2.12
CA ARG A 219 -26.24 -6.19 -1.19
C ARG A 219 -26.74 -4.79 -1.55
N LEU A 220 -25.88 -3.97 -2.16
CA LEU A 220 -26.22 -2.61 -2.59
C LEU A 220 -26.83 -2.55 -4.00
N GLY A 221 -27.04 -3.70 -4.65
CA GLY A 221 -27.58 -3.79 -6.00
C GLY A 221 -26.62 -3.27 -7.09
N ILE A 222 -25.31 -3.27 -6.81
CA ILE A 222 -24.30 -2.83 -7.76
C ILE A 222 -23.91 -4.00 -8.65
N THR A 223 -24.11 -3.86 -9.95
CA THR A 223 -23.93 -4.94 -10.95
C THR A 223 -22.74 -4.73 -11.88
N ALA A 224 -22.08 -3.56 -11.79
CA ALA A 224 -20.90 -3.23 -12.59
C ALA A 224 -19.83 -2.52 -11.76
N SER A 225 -18.56 -2.84 -12.03
CA SER A 225 -17.39 -2.23 -11.39
C SER A 225 -16.34 -1.88 -12.43
N LEU A 226 -15.94 -0.60 -12.50
CA LEU A 226 -14.83 -0.13 -13.32
C LEU A 226 -13.51 -0.45 -12.61
N TYR A 227 -12.47 -0.82 -13.38
CA TYR A 227 -11.14 -1.09 -12.84
C TYR A 227 -10.01 -0.83 -13.84
N GLY A 228 -8.78 -0.68 -13.34
CA GLY A 228 -7.52 -0.54 -14.08
C GLY A 228 -6.51 -1.65 -13.76
N HIS A 229 -5.28 -1.28 -13.41
CA HIS A 229 -4.20 -2.10 -12.85
C HIS A 229 -3.57 -3.14 -13.79
N TYR A 230 -4.37 -3.80 -14.61
CA TYR A 230 -3.85 -4.85 -15.51
C TYR A 230 -3.42 -4.36 -16.88
N HIS A 231 -3.66 -3.08 -17.19
CA HIS A 231 -3.32 -2.46 -18.48
C HIS A 231 -3.96 -3.20 -19.67
N ARG A 232 -5.13 -3.86 -19.47
CA ARG A 232 -5.80 -4.70 -20.47
C ARG A 232 -7.29 -4.44 -20.49
N LEU A 233 -7.90 -4.59 -21.68
CA LEU A 233 -9.36 -4.50 -21.86
C LEU A 233 -10.05 -5.87 -21.71
N ASP A 234 -9.69 -6.63 -20.69
CA ASP A 234 -10.26 -7.97 -20.44
C ASP A 234 -11.46 -7.85 -19.50
N LEU A 235 -12.65 -8.18 -19.99
CA LEU A 235 -13.84 -8.31 -19.13
C LEU A 235 -13.61 -9.35 -18.03
N ARG A 236 -14.23 -9.15 -16.88
CA ARG A 236 -14.13 -10.06 -15.73
C ARG A 236 -15.47 -10.31 -15.08
N ASN A 237 -15.59 -11.50 -14.50
CA ASN A 237 -16.69 -11.88 -13.64
C ASN A 237 -16.27 -11.76 -12.18
N PHE A 238 -16.88 -10.82 -11.46
CA PHE A 238 -16.68 -10.67 -10.03
C PHE A 238 -17.89 -11.24 -9.27
N ASP A 239 -18.09 -12.55 -9.42
CA ASP A 239 -19.24 -13.27 -8.84
C ASP A 239 -20.59 -12.66 -9.27
N GLY A 240 -20.76 -12.48 -10.58
CA GLY A 240 -21.95 -11.90 -11.20
C GLY A 240 -21.91 -10.38 -11.40
N ILE A 241 -20.98 -9.67 -10.80
CA ILE A 241 -20.73 -8.25 -11.08
C ILE A 241 -19.86 -8.13 -12.33
N ALA A 242 -20.28 -7.32 -13.30
CA ALA A 242 -19.52 -7.07 -14.52
C ALA A 242 -18.27 -6.23 -14.21
N GLY A 243 -17.09 -6.82 -14.38
CA GLY A 243 -15.82 -6.11 -14.32
C GLY A 243 -15.51 -5.44 -15.66
N ILE A 244 -15.56 -4.09 -15.67
CA ILE A 244 -15.37 -3.25 -16.84
C ILE A 244 -13.98 -2.64 -16.79
N PRO A 245 -13.07 -3.03 -17.72
CA PRO A 245 -11.68 -2.60 -17.69
C PRO A 245 -11.45 -1.22 -18.28
N GLY A 246 -10.41 -0.53 -17.79
CA GLY A 246 -9.70 0.52 -18.50
C GLY A 246 -8.36 0.02 -19.03
N ARG A 247 -7.91 0.59 -20.15
CA ARG A 247 -6.56 0.33 -20.66
C ARG A 247 -5.58 1.39 -20.17
N ALA A 248 -4.30 1.00 -20.01
CA ALA A 248 -3.23 1.94 -19.72
C ALA A 248 -3.00 2.92 -20.88
N LEU A 249 -2.65 4.16 -20.55
CA LEU A 249 -2.40 5.22 -21.54
C LEU A 249 -1.28 4.86 -22.53
N ALA A 250 -0.15 4.35 -22.04
CA ALA A 250 0.98 3.97 -22.89
C ALA A 250 0.70 2.73 -23.75
N GLY A 251 -0.32 1.93 -23.41
CA GLY A 251 -0.51 0.61 -23.96
C GLY A 251 0.55 -0.40 -23.50
N ARG A 252 0.44 -1.64 -23.95
CA ARG A 252 1.46 -2.68 -23.73
C ARG A 252 2.48 -2.68 -24.88
N PRO A 253 3.61 -3.36 -24.73
CA PRO A 253 4.56 -3.50 -25.83
C PRO A 253 3.88 -3.97 -27.12
N GLY A 254 4.01 -3.17 -28.19
CA GLY A 254 3.38 -3.43 -29.50
C GLY A 254 1.96 -2.88 -29.64
N GLU A 255 1.36 -2.28 -28.61
CA GLU A 255 0.07 -1.58 -28.70
C GLU A 255 0.29 -0.08 -28.85
N ALA A 256 -0.57 0.58 -29.62
CA ALA A 256 -0.56 2.05 -29.71
C ALA A 256 -1.02 2.67 -28.37
N PRO A 257 -0.47 3.81 -27.95
CA PRO A 257 -1.00 4.59 -26.82
C PRO A 257 -2.48 4.93 -27.02
N GLY A 258 -3.24 5.04 -25.93
CA GLY A 258 -4.66 5.34 -26.03
C GLY A 258 -5.40 5.23 -24.69
N TYR A 259 -6.72 5.29 -24.74
CA TYR A 259 -7.60 5.27 -23.57
C TYR A 259 -8.91 4.53 -23.88
N THR A 260 -9.76 4.40 -22.88
CA THR A 260 -11.07 3.75 -23.00
C THR A 260 -12.18 4.80 -23.11
N LEU A 261 -13.16 4.56 -23.98
CA LEU A 261 -14.42 5.28 -24.01
C LEU A 261 -15.53 4.33 -23.54
N LEU A 262 -16.42 4.85 -22.71
CA LEU A 262 -17.57 4.13 -22.19
C LEU A 262 -18.85 4.87 -22.58
N ASP A 263 -19.75 4.18 -23.30
CA ASP A 263 -21.08 4.72 -23.57
C ASP A 263 -22.07 3.99 -22.68
N PHE A 264 -22.63 4.67 -21.69
CA PHE A 264 -23.62 4.12 -20.77
C PHE A 264 -25.03 4.36 -21.32
N PHE A 265 -25.74 3.26 -21.57
CA PHE A 265 -27.16 3.24 -21.96
C PHE A 265 -28.02 2.93 -20.72
N ALA A 266 -29.33 2.86 -20.89
CA ALA A 266 -30.23 2.56 -19.77
C ALA A 266 -29.95 1.21 -19.07
N ASP A 267 -29.46 0.20 -19.80
CA ASP A 267 -29.31 -1.19 -19.33
C ASP A 267 -27.98 -1.83 -19.68
N SER A 268 -27.11 -1.12 -20.39
CA SER A 268 -25.86 -1.67 -20.89
C SER A 268 -24.77 -0.63 -20.97
N VAL A 269 -23.51 -1.06 -21.11
CA VAL A 269 -22.36 -0.20 -21.37
C VAL A 269 -21.59 -0.73 -22.58
N ARG A 270 -21.28 0.15 -23.52
CA ARG A 270 -20.39 -0.11 -24.65
C ARG A 270 -18.99 0.33 -24.31
N ILE A 271 -18.01 -0.56 -24.45
CA ILE A 271 -16.60 -0.34 -24.17
C ILE A 271 -15.88 -0.19 -25.49
N ARG A 272 -15.32 0.99 -25.73
CA ARG A 272 -14.57 1.32 -26.94
C ARG A 272 -13.11 1.59 -26.61
N GLU A 273 -12.21 0.99 -27.36
CA GLU A 273 -10.79 1.31 -27.33
C GLU A 273 -10.52 2.52 -28.24
N LYS A 274 -9.87 3.55 -27.71
CA LYS A 274 -9.49 4.76 -28.44
C LYS A 274 -7.97 4.91 -28.49
N PRO A 275 -7.29 4.42 -29.55
CA PRO A 275 -5.88 4.75 -29.77
C PRO A 275 -5.74 6.24 -30.09
N LEU A 276 -4.68 6.88 -29.59
CA LEU A 276 -4.40 8.30 -29.86
C LEU A 276 -4.24 8.54 -31.36
N GLY A 277 -4.85 9.60 -31.87
CA GLY A 277 -4.85 9.96 -33.27
C GLY A 277 -5.71 9.08 -34.20
N HIS A 278 -6.41 8.07 -33.66
CA HIS A 278 -7.20 7.13 -34.48
C HIS A 278 -8.66 7.07 -34.04
N ALA A 279 -9.52 6.51 -34.90
CA ALA A 279 -10.92 6.27 -34.58
C ALA A 279 -11.06 5.22 -33.46
N ALA A 280 -12.07 5.40 -32.60
CA ALA A 280 -12.40 4.45 -31.57
C ALA A 280 -13.01 3.15 -32.18
N ARG A 281 -12.74 2.00 -31.52
CA ARG A 281 -13.26 0.70 -31.91
C ARG A 281 -14.03 0.07 -30.76
N THR A 282 -15.24 -0.41 -31.01
CA THR A 282 -15.98 -1.18 -30.01
C THR A 282 -15.28 -2.50 -29.73
N ARG A 283 -15.03 -2.77 -28.46
CA ARG A 283 -14.42 -4.03 -27.97
C ARG A 283 -15.48 -4.94 -27.38
N HIS A 284 -16.37 -4.38 -26.56
CA HIS A 284 -17.42 -5.12 -25.87
C HIS A 284 -18.68 -4.26 -25.76
N THR A 285 -19.81 -4.92 -25.63
CA THR A 285 -21.04 -4.33 -25.09
C THR A 285 -21.54 -5.29 -24.02
N VAL A 286 -21.78 -4.79 -22.82
CA VAL A 286 -22.10 -5.57 -21.62
C VAL A 286 -23.44 -5.10 -21.09
N CYS A 287 -24.39 -6.03 -20.87
CA CYS A 287 -25.60 -5.74 -20.11
C CYS A 287 -25.23 -5.58 -18.63
N LEU A 288 -25.80 -4.55 -17.99
CA LEU A 288 -25.50 -4.25 -16.58
C LEU A 288 -26.15 -5.26 -15.61
N GLU A 289 -27.07 -6.08 -16.08
CA GLU A 289 -27.73 -7.12 -15.30
C GLU A 289 -27.68 -8.45 -16.03
N GLY A 290 -27.05 -9.46 -15.40
CA GLY A 290 -27.10 -10.84 -15.85
C GLY A 290 -26.50 -11.12 -17.22
N ASP A 291 -25.47 -10.39 -17.63
CA ASP A 291 -24.83 -10.57 -18.95
C ASP A 291 -24.25 -11.97 -19.11
N PRO A 292 -24.70 -12.76 -20.11
CA PRO A 292 -24.19 -14.11 -20.34
C PRO A 292 -22.70 -14.18 -20.64
N GLN A 293 -22.12 -13.14 -21.28
CA GLN A 293 -20.67 -13.08 -21.53
C GLN A 293 -19.90 -12.99 -20.22
N ILE A 294 -20.38 -12.16 -19.27
CA ILE A 294 -19.76 -12.02 -17.94
C ILE A 294 -19.90 -13.32 -17.15
N LEU A 295 -21.11 -13.89 -17.10
CA LEU A 295 -21.38 -15.10 -16.32
C LEU A 295 -20.60 -16.33 -16.82
N ALA A 296 -20.23 -16.36 -18.10
CA ALA A 296 -19.40 -17.41 -18.70
C ALA A 296 -17.90 -17.27 -18.35
N LEU A 297 -17.45 -16.11 -17.85
CA LEU A 297 -16.05 -15.92 -17.48
C LEU A 297 -15.75 -16.58 -16.12
N PRO A 298 -14.51 -17.07 -15.93
CA PRO A 298 -14.11 -17.65 -14.65
C PRO A 298 -14.20 -16.62 -13.52
N CYS A 299 -14.68 -17.08 -12.38
CA CYS A 299 -14.69 -16.34 -11.14
C CYS A 299 -13.70 -16.98 -10.16
N ASP A 300 -12.98 -16.16 -9.40
CA ASP A 300 -12.06 -16.68 -8.37
C ASP A 300 -12.86 -17.37 -7.25
N PRO A 301 -12.43 -18.55 -6.77
CA PRO A 301 -13.11 -19.24 -5.69
C PRO A 301 -13.11 -18.43 -4.39
N PRO A 302 -14.07 -18.64 -3.48
CA PRO A 302 -14.04 -18.03 -2.17
C PRO A 302 -12.77 -18.45 -1.41
N PRO A 303 -12.22 -17.56 -0.55
CA PRO A 303 -11.09 -17.92 0.30
C PRO A 303 -11.50 -19.02 1.30
N ALA A 304 -10.52 -19.81 1.75
CA ALA A 304 -10.73 -20.77 2.82
C ALA A 304 -11.30 -20.08 4.07
N ALA A 305 -12.12 -20.79 4.83
CA ALA A 305 -12.62 -20.31 6.11
C ALA A 305 -11.47 -20.20 7.14
N PRO A 306 -11.59 -19.31 8.14
CA PRO A 306 -10.66 -19.28 9.28
C PRO A 306 -10.68 -20.60 10.05
N ASP A 307 -9.48 -21.06 10.51
CA ASP A 307 -9.27 -22.30 11.24
C ASP A 307 -8.24 -22.17 12.38
N TYR A 308 -8.09 -20.96 12.93
CA TYR A 308 -7.08 -20.59 13.92
C TYR A 308 -7.36 -21.12 15.34
N GLU A 309 -8.55 -21.65 15.62
CA GLU A 309 -8.94 -22.09 16.96
C GLU A 309 -7.99 -23.11 17.55
N GLY A 310 -7.68 -22.98 18.84
CA GLY A 310 -6.70 -23.81 19.55
C GLY A 310 -5.22 -23.48 19.28
N ARG A 311 -4.94 -22.51 18.39
CA ARG A 311 -3.58 -22.02 18.11
C ARG A 311 -3.43 -20.54 18.42
N MET A 312 -4.48 -19.76 18.17
CA MET A 312 -4.51 -18.33 18.34
C MET A 312 -5.83 -17.90 18.97
N GLU A 313 -5.78 -16.80 19.70
CA GLU A 313 -6.93 -16.15 20.32
C GLU A 313 -7.31 -14.92 19.51
N TYR A 314 -8.56 -14.85 19.05
CA TYR A 314 -9.13 -13.60 18.53
C TYR A 314 -9.41 -12.66 19.70
N VAL A 315 -8.95 -11.41 19.60
CA VAL A 315 -9.07 -10.46 20.71
C VAL A 315 -10.06 -9.35 20.40
N LEU A 316 -9.92 -8.70 19.26
CA LEU A 316 -10.83 -7.62 18.85
C LEU A 316 -10.73 -7.36 17.34
N GLN A 317 -11.72 -6.62 16.84
CA GLN A 317 -11.69 -5.97 15.52
C GLN A 317 -11.96 -4.48 15.69
N ASP A 318 -11.09 -3.64 15.11
CA ASP A 318 -11.34 -2.21 14.98
C ASP A 318 -12.38 -1.95 13.87
N SER A 319 -13.13 -0.87 13.98
CA SER A 319 -14.08 -0.42 12.95
C SER A 319 -13.40 0.21 11.73
N ALA A 320 -12.08 0.39 11.78
CA ALA A 320 -11.25 0.92 10.70
C ALA A 320 -10.05 -0.01 10.45
N MET A 321 -9.44 0.12 9.29
CA MET A 321 -8.25 -0.64 8.92
C MET A 321 -7.10 -0.35 9.89
N VAL A 322 -6.40 -1.41 10.34
CA VAL A 322 -5.16 -1.31 11.13
C VAL A 322 -3.99 -1.61 10.22
N LEU A 323 -3.11 -0.62 10.04
CA LEU A 323 -1.95 -0.69 9.13
C LEU A 323 -0.62 -0.85 9.87
N THR A 324 -0.69 -0.88 11.20
CA THR A 324 0.46 -0.90 12.12
C THR A 324 0.53 -2.24 12.85
N GLY A 325 1.71 -2.56 13.38
CA GLY A 325 1.81 -3.50 14.48
C GLY A 325 1.19 -2.94 15.77
N ALA A 326 1.27 -3.69 16.86
CA ALA A 326 0.82 -3.27 18.17
C ALA A 326 1.99 -3.05 19.13
N GLY A 327 1.99 -1.96 19.90
CA GLY A 327 2.88 -1.78 21.02
C GLY A 327 2.32 -2.48 22.27
N CYS A 328 3.16 -3.18 23.04
CA CYS A 328 2.73 -3.91 24.23
C CYS A 328 3.48 -3.42 25.47
N CYS A 329 2.75 -3.13 26.56
CA CYS A 329 3.31 -2.78 27.87
C CYS A 329 2.45 -3.41 28.98
N GLY A 330 2.94 -4.46 29.64
CA GLY A 330 2.13 -5.22 30.58
C GLY A 330 0.83 -5.70 29.91
N ASP A 331 -0.31 -5.47 30.55
CA ASP A 331 -1.63 -5.84 30.02
C ASP A 331 -2.19 -4.81 28.99
N MET A 332 -1.40 -3.79 28.62
CA MET A 332 -1.85 -2.75 27.70
C MET A 332 -1.34 -2.98 26.29
N LEU A 333 -2.26 -2.85 25.33
CA LEU A 333 -2.01 -2.92 23.90
C LEU A 333 -2.28 -1.54 23.26
N TYR A 334 -1.38 -1.08 22.40
CA TYR A 334 -1.49 0.19 21.70
C TYR A 334 -1.41 -0.04 20.20
N TYR A 335 -2.36 0.49 19.44
CA TYR A 335 -2.34 0.40 17.98
C TYR A 335 -2.99 1.63 17.33
N GLY A 336 -2.58 1.91 16.11
CA GLY A 336 -3.11 2.98 15.29
C GLY A 336 -3.97 2.45 14.15
N ASN A 337 -4.89 3.28 13.65
CA ASN A 337 -5.73 2.90 12.51
C ASN A 337 -5.72 3.94 11.38
N SER A 338 -6.35 3.59 10.25
CA SER A 338 -6.46 4.40 9.05
C SER A 338 -7.25 5.70 9.23
N GLN A 339 -8.06 5.81 10.28
CA GLN A 339 -8.80 7.02 10.64
C GLN A 339 -8.04 7.92 11.62
N GLY A 340 -6.76 7.65 11.87
CA GLY A 340 -5.92 8.46 12.76
C GLY A 340 -6.20 8.25 14.24
N VAL A 341 -6.81 7.14 14.64
CA VAL A 341 -7.08 6.88 16.06
C VAL A 341 -5.98 6.00 16.64
N LEU A 342 -5.21 6.53 17.58
CA LEU A 342 -4.36 5.78 18.48
C LEU A 342 -5.21 5.29 19.66
N ARG A 343 -5.23 3.98 19.88
CA ARG A 343 -6.01 3.34 20.97
C ARG A 343 -5.09 2.69 21.99
N ALA A 344 -5.49 2.77 23.25
CA ALA A 344 -4.95 1.97 24.34
C ALA A 344 -6.03 1.01 24.85
N TYR A 345 -5.75 -0.27 24.78
CA TYR A 345 -6.67 -1.34 25.11
C TYR A 345 -6.10 -2.19 26.26
N ASP A 346 -6.90 -2.39 27.30
CA ASP A 346 -6.58 -3.27 28.43
C ASP A 346 -7.02 -4.69 28.07
N THR A 347 -6.05 -5.57 27.82
CA THR A 347 -6.30 -6.95 27.37
C THR A 347 -6.93 -7.83 28.45
N ARG A 348 -6.64 -7.56 29.76
CA ARG A 348 -7.26 -8.27 30.88
C ARG A 348 -8.73 -7.92 31.07
N ARG A 349 -9.06 -6.61 30.91
CA ARG A 349 -10.41 -6.11 31.09
C ARG A 349 -11.25 -6.15 29.82
N GLY A 350 -10.61 -6.43 28.68
CA GLY A 350 -11.28 -6.49 27.38
C GLY A 350 -11.88 -5.16 26.93
N ARG A 351 -11.24 -4.02 27.28
CA ARG A 351 -11.82 -2.69 26.97
C ARG A 351 -10.78 -1.64 26.63
N GLU A 352 -11.21 -0.66 25.83
CA GLU A 352 -10.44 0.56 25.60
C GLU A 352 -10.33 1.37 26.88
N VAL A 353 -9.13 1.90 27.18
CA VAL A 353 -8.83 2.74 28.36
C VAL A 353 -8.78 4.20 27.96
N TRP A 354 -8.09 4.51 26.87
CA TRP A 354 -8.05 5.85 26.29
C TRP A 354 -7.80 5.79 24.78
N ARG A 355 -8.12 6.87 24.10
CA ARG A 355 -7.80 7.09 22.69
C ARG A 355 -7.34 8.50 22.44
N HIS A 356 -6.55 8.68 21.38
CA HIS A 356 -6.19 9.99 20.83
C HIS A 356 -6.48 9.99 19.32
N ARG A 357 -7.03 11.10 18.80
CA ARG A 357 -7.35 11.25 17.37
C ARG A 357 -6.40 12.23 16.71
N PHE A 358 -5.78 11.79 15.64
CA PHE A 358 -5.01 12.60 14.71
C PHE A 358 -5.86 12.97 13.48
N PRO A 359 -5.49 14.04 12.74
CA PRO A 359 -6.19 14.42 11.51
C PRO A 359 -6.11 13.36 10.40
N ASP A 360 -5.03 12.56 10.38
CA ASP A 360 -4.68 11.62 9.32
C ASP A 360 -4.30 10.25 9.87
N ALA A 361 -4.24 9.26 8.95
CA ALA A 361 -3.92 7.86 9.26
C ALA A 361 -2.61 7.70 10.06
N LEU A 362 -2.54 6.62 10.84
CA LEU A 362 -1.34 6.17 11.54
C LEU A 362 -0.77 4.96 10.80
N TYR A 363 0.46 5.09 10.33
CA TYR A 363 1.21 4.02 9.63
C TYR A 363 2.37 3.48 10.47
N THR A 364 2.77 4.19 11.53
CA THR A 364 3.85 3.76 12.42
C THR A 364 3.33 2.86 13.51
N THR A 365 4.03 1.75 13.77
CA THR A 365 3.74 0.90 14.91
C THR A 365 4.01 1.66 16.21
N PRO A 366 3.03 1.80 17.12
CA PRO A 366 3.26 2.46 18.42
C PRO A 366 4.36 1.75 19.20
N LEU A 367 5.32 2.51 19.70
CA LEU A 367 6.40 2.01 20.55
C LEU A 367 6.06 2.26 22.00
N CYS A 368 6.06 1.20 22.83
CA CYS A 368 5.84 1.35 24.26
C CYS A 368 7.14 1.11 25.03
N THR A 369 7.57 2.09 25.80
CA THR A 369 8.80 2.06 26.61
C THR A 369 8.75 3.08 27.73
N ASP A 370 9.31 2.78 28.90
CA ASP A 370 9.46 3.71 30.06
C ASP A 370 8.18 4.48 30.40
N GLY A 371 7.02 3.83 30.30
CA GLY A 371 5.73 4.46 30.55
C GLY A 371 5.26 5.43 29.48
N LEU A 372 5.90 5.45 28.32
CA LEU A 372 5.54 6.24 27.14
C LEU A 372 4.99 5.35 26.04
N VAL A 373 4.03 5.88 25.28
CA VAL A 373 3.63 5.39 23.96
C VAL A 373 4.03 6.44 22.93
N ILE A 374 4.83 6.03 21.94
CA ILE A 374 5.39 6.92 20.93
C ILE A 374 4.87 6.50 19.56
N VAL A 375 4.42 7.49 18.77
CA VAL A 375 3.89 7.27 17.42
C VAL A 375 4.26 8.42 16.50
N GLY A 376 4.55 8.12 15.23
CA GLY A 376 4.60 9.09 14.15
C GLY A 376 3.22 9.21 13.49
N ALA A 377 2.91 10.37 12.92
CA ALA A 377 1.63 10.63 12.29
C ALA A 377 1.79 11.07 10.83
N ALA A 378 0.85 10.68 9.96
CA ALA A 378 0.82 11.15 8.56
C ALA A 378 0.54 12.66 8.47
N SER A 379 -0.11 13.24 9.47
CA SER A 379 -0.25 14.70 9.62
C SER A 379 1.05 15.43 10.01
N GLY A 380 2.15 14.69 10.13
CA GLY A 380 3.44 15.19 10.60
C GLY A 380 3.63 15.08 12.11
N GLY A 381 4.90 15.03 12.50
CA GLY A 381 5.33 14.98 13.88
C GLY A 381 5.41 13.59 14.51
N ILE A 382 6.22 13.53 15.55
CA ILE A 382 6.40 12.38 16.44
C ILE A 382 5.85 12.77 17.82
N TRP A 383 4.99 11.93 18.33
CA TRP A 383 4.20 12.21 19.53
C TRP A 383 4.47 11.17 20.59
N ALA A 384 4.63 11.61 21.84
CA ALA A 384 4.70 10.71 22.97
C ALA A 384 3.58 11.01 23.98
N PHE A 385 2.98 9.95 24.45
CA PHE A 385 1.90 9.98 25.43
C PHE A 385 2.29 9.18 26.66
N ASP A 386 1.76 9.55 27.80
CA ASP A 386 1.78 8.72 28.99
C ASP A 386 0.99 7.44 28.72
N ALA A 387 1.62 6.29 28.84
CA ALA A 387 1.04 4.99 28.48
C ALA A 387 -0.26 4.69 29.24
N ARG A 388 -0.34 5.07 30.52
CA ARG A 388 -1.49 4.78 31.39
C ARG A 388 -2.66 5.73 31.17
N THR A 389 -2.38 7.02 30.92
CA THR A 389 -3.41 8.08 30.94
C THR A 389 -3.73 8.67 29.58
N GLY A 390 -2.91 8.41 28.54
CA GLY A 390 -3.05 9.04 27.23
C GLY A 390 -2.71 10.54 27.21
N ARG A 391 -2.20 11.09 28.31
CA ARG A 391 -1.79 12.51 28.35
C ARG A 391 -0.52 12.70 27.55
N ARG A 392 -0.51 13.70 26.61
CA ARG A 392 0.68 14.04 25.82
C ARG A 392 1.84 14.46 26.73
N ARG A 393 2.99 13.85 26.54
CA ARG A 393 4.25 14.14 27.25
C ARG A 393 5.10 15.13 26.45
N TRP A 394 5.32 14.83 25.16
CA TRP A 394 6.04 15.72 24.26
C TRP A 394 5.56 15.52 22.81
N HIS A 395 5.96 16.46 21.94
CA HIS A 395 5.72 16.43 20.50
C HIS A 395 6.92 17.05 19.80
N LEU A 396 7.48 16.34 18.83
CA LEU A 396 8.49 16.83 17.91
C LEU A 396 7.82 17.04 16.54
N PRO A 397 7.64 18.29 16.08
CA PRO A 397 7.07 18.55 14.76
C PRO A 397 8.03 18.10 13.65
N THR A 398 7.49 17.61 12.53
CA THR A 398 8.21 17.31 11.30
C THR A 398 7.59 18.07 10.14
N ALA A 399 8.38 18.32 9.08
CA ALA A 399 7.89 19.08 7.93
C ALA A 399 6.92 18.25 7.05
N THR A 400 7.06 16.93 7.07
CA THR A 400 6.26 15.99 6.26
C THR A 400 5.79 14.82 7.12
N ALA A 401 4.96 13.95 6.54
CA ALA A 401 4.42 12.76 7.18
C ALA A 401 5.51 11.86 7.78
N VAL A 402 5.25 11.29 8.95
CA VAL A 402 6.06 10.23 9.54
C VAL A 402 5.30 8.92 9.37
N VAL A 403 5.81 8.05 8.49
CA VAL A 403 5.14 6.82 8.08
C VAL A 403 5.95 5.55 8.37
N GLY A 404 7.21 5.70 8.77
CA GLY A 404 8.12 4.60 9.06
C GLY A 404 8.15 4.20 10.52
N ASP A 405 8.45 2.93 10.79
CA ASP A 405 8.63 2.40 12.14
C ASP A 405 9.92 2.92 12.79
N GLY A 406 9.88 3.13 14.11
CA GLY A 406 11.03 3.51 14.91
C GLY A 406 11.69 2.33 15.62
N LEU A 407 12.91 2.58 16.10
CA LEU A 407 13.67 1.70 16.99
C LEU A 407 13.98 2.43 18.28
N VAL A 408 13.67 1.81 19.42
CA VAL A 408 14.12 2.28 20.72
C VAL A 408 15.34 1.49 21.17
N ASP A 409 16.38 2.20 21.55
CA ASP A 409 17.55 1.66 22.24
C ASP A 409 17.91 2.53 23.44
N ARG A 410 17.85 1.95 24.64
CA ARG A 410 18.08 2.66 25.91
C ARG A 410 17.22 3.93 26.01
N SER A 411 17.84 5.11 26.08
CA SER A 411 17.17 6.41 26.17
C SER A 411 16.93 7.09 24.83
N SER A 412 17.10 6.39 23.71
CA SER A 412 17.06 6.96 22.37
C SER A 412 16.00 6.30 21.48
N LEU A 413 15.32 7.13 20.70
CA LEU A 413 14.49 6.72 19.57
C LEU A 413 15.20 7.06 18.27
N TYR A 414 15.31 6.09 17.36
CA TYR A 414 15.76 6.26 15.98
C TYR A 414 14.57 6.07 15.04
N ILE A 415 14.26 7.08 14.23
CA ILE A 415 13.05 7.08 13.40
C ILE A 415 13.22 8.01 12.20
N GLY A 416 12.50 7.73 11.11
CA GLY A 416 12.32 8.67 10.00
C GLY A 416 11.67 9.97 10.48
N LEU A 417 12.20 11.13 10.06
CA LEU A 417 11.67 12.45 10.38
C LEU A 417 10.82 13.03 9.22
N GLY A 418 10.26 12.14 8.41
CA GLY A 418 9.59 12.46 7.16
C GLY A 418 10.46 12.17 5.93
N VAL A 419 10.12 12.80 4.80
CA VAL A 419 10.82 12.62 3.52
C VAL A 419 12.30 12.98 3.67
N GLY A 420 13.17 12.09 3.20
CA GLY A 420 14.60 12.33 3.04
C GLY A 420 15.40 12.51 4.33
N SER A 421 14.86 12.16 5.50
CA SER A 421 15.60 12.34 6.75
C SER A 421 15.30 11.31 7.83
N VAL A 422 16.30 11.03 8.66
CA VAL A 422 16.22 10.18 9.86
C VAL A 422 16.87 10.89 11.05
N GLY A 423 16.44 10.59 12.26
CA GLY A 423 17.00 11.22 13.44
C GLY A 423 17.06 10.34 14.68
N ARG A 424 17.87 10.81 15.64
CA ARG A 424 17.91 10.30 17.00
C ARG A 424 17.27 11.30 17.94
N ILE A 425 16.35 10.82 18.77
CA ILE A 425 15.54 11.63 19.68
C ILE A 425 15.76 11.10 21.09
N ASP A 426 15.93 11.99 22.04
CA ASP A 426 15.91 11.64 23.47
C ASP A 426 14.49 11.28 23.91
N LEU A 427 14.30 10.07 24.40
CA LEU A 427 12.99 9.52 24.77
C LEU A 427 12.27 10.33 25.84
N ARG A 428 13.00 10.84 26.81
CA ARG A 428 12.42 11.51 27.97
C ARG A 428 11.91 12.91 27.64
N SER A 429 12.68 13.66 26.84
CA SER A 429 12.40 15.06 26.52
C SER A 429 11.77 15.28 25.15
N GLY A 430 11.86 14.31 24.23
CA GLY A 430 11.49 14.50 22.83
C GLY A 430 12.48 15.37 22.04
N LYS A 431 13.65 15.70 22.63
CA LYS A 431 14.64 16.54 21.97
C LYS A 431 15.37 15.79 20.86
N LEU A 432 15.44 16.39 19.67
CA LEU A 432 16.26 15.89 18.57
C LEU A 432 17.74 16.02 18.95
N LEU A 433 18.47 14.89 18.96
CA LEU A 433 19.90 14.81 19.31
C LEU A 433 20.77 14.99 18.09
N TRP A 434 20.38 14.35 16.96
CA TRP A 434 20.97 14.56 15.66
C TRP A 434 19.95 14.24 14.56
N ARG A 435 20.18 14.79 13.35
CA ARG A 435 19.45 14.53 12.12
C ARG A 435 20.44 14.23 11.01
N TYR A 436 20.12 13.25 10.16
CA TYR A 436 20.80 12.95 8.92
C TYR A 436 19.84 13.11 7.74
N ASP A 437 20.20 13.98 6.80
CA ASP A 437 19.42 14.23 5.58
C ASP A 437 20.03 13.44 4.43
N TYR A 438 19.22 12.58 3.77
CA TYR A 438 19.62 11.79 2.61
C TYR A 438 18.91 12.23 1.32
N GLY A 439 17.96 13.12 1.42
CA GLY A 439 17.36 13.88 0.31
C GLY A 439 15.94 13.51 -0.06
N GLN A 440 15.65 12.30 -0.48
CA GLN A 440 14.35 11.92 -1.06
C GLN A 440 13.80 10.63 -0.46
N GLY A 441 12.49 10.43 -0.59
CA GLY A 441 11.80 9.22 -0.18
C GLY A 441 11.71 9.03 1.33
N GLN A 442 10.86 8.12 1.74
CA GLN A 442 10.63 7.77 3.15
C GLN A 442 11.49 6.59 3.58
N ALA A 443 11.98 6.61 4.83
CA ALA A 443 12.49 5.42 5.52
C ALA A 443 11.30 4.77 6.25
N GLN A 444 10.71 3.75 5.66
CA GLN A 444 9.49 3.11 6.20
C GLN A 444 9.80 1.90 7.08
N GLY A 445 10.81 1.11 6.70
CA GLY A 445 11.21 -0.05 7.47
C GLY A 445 11.79 0.34 8.82
N ARG A 446 11.56 -0.49 9.84
CA ARG A 446 12.19 -0.32 11.15
C ARG A 446 13.71 -0.42 11.02
N PRO A 447 14.47 0.58 11.50
CA PRO A 447 15.93 0.50 11.51
C PRO A 447 16.43 -0.60 12.47
N THR A 448 17.66 -1.04 12.28
CA THR A 448 18.33 -2.01 13.15
C THR A 448 19.66 -1.45 13.64
N LEU A 449 19.96 -1.71 14.91
CA LEU A 449 21.16 -1.21 15.59
C LEU A 449 22.00 -2.37 16.10
N ALA A 450 23.27 -2.37 15.73
CA ALA A 450 24.29 -3.26 16.32
C ALA A 450 25.66 -2.59 16.27
N ASP A 451 26.52 -2.85 17.23
CA ASP A 451 27.92 -2.33 17.31
C ASP A 451 28.02 -0.81 17.09
N GLY A 452 27.06 -0.05 17.61
CA GLY A 452 27.00 1.40 17.44
C GLY A 452 26.65 1.87 16.03
N LYS A 453 26.22 0.97 15.14
CA LYS A 453 25.84 1.24 13.75
C LYS A 453 24.34 1.11 13.56
N LEU A 454 23.72 2.14 13.04
CA LEU A 454 22.31 2.19 12.68
C LEU A 454 22.15 1.90 11.19
N VAL A 455 21.43 0.81 10.84
CA VAL A 455 21.18 0.43 9.45
C VAL A 455 19.68 0.59 9.13
N PHE A 456 19.35 1.27 8.03
CA PHE A 456 18.00 1.46 7.55
C PHE A 456 17.95 1.60 6.03
N GLY A 457 16.83 1.27 5.42
CA GLY A 457 16.56 1.48 4.00
C GLY A 457 15.66 2.69 3.75
N ALA A 458 15.76 3.28 2.55
CA ALA A 458 14.91 4.38 2.12
C ALA A 458 14.40 4.18 0.68
N TRP A 459 13.30 4.86 0.33
CA TRP A 459 12.70 4.83 -1.01
C TRP A 459 13.45 5.74 -2.02
N ASP A 460 14.75 5.96 -1.76
CA ASP A 460 15.70 6.64 -2.66
C ASP A 460 16.69 5.67 -3.30
N ARG A 461 16.43 4.38 -3.26
CA ARG A 461 17.25 3.26 -3.77
C ARG A 461 18.40 2.83 -2.88
N HIS A 462 18.57 3.41 -1.67
CA HIS A 462 19.71 3.12 -0.82
C HIS A 462 19.36 2.45 0.50
N LEU A 463 20.28 1.60 0.93
CA LEU A 463 20.44 1.18 2.31
C LEU A 463 21.58 2.02 2.93
N TYR A 464 21.35 2.53 4.12
CA TYR A 464 22.27 3.40 4.84
C TYR A 464 22.79 2.74 6.11
N CYS A 465 24.04 3.04 6.46
CA CYS A 465 24.59 2.78 7.77
C CYS A 465 25.15 4.08 8.36
N LEU A 466 24.65 4.44 9.53
CA LEU A 466 25.13 5.61 10.27
C LEU A 466 25.82 5.20 11.56
N ASP A 467 26.76 6.02 12.00
CA ASP A 467 27.21 6.01 13.39
C ASP A 467 26.03 6.45 14.29
N ALA A 468 25.56 5.56 15.14
CA ALA A 468 24.34 5.79 15.92
C ALA A 468 24.49 6.91 16.99
N ALA A 469 25.72 7.21 17.43
CA ALA A 469 25.96 8.25 18.39
C ALA A 469 25.93 9.65 17.77
N THR A 470 26.47 9.79 16.57
CA THR A 470 26.71 11.08 15.90
C THR A 470 25.80 11.37 14.71
N GLY A 471 25.16 10.35 14.13
CA GLY A 471 24.39 10.45 12.89
C GLY A 471 25.24 10.56 11.63
N ARG A 472 26.59 10.42 11.73
CA ARG A 472 27.48 10.47 10.56
C ARG A 472 27.29 9.23 9.70
N CYS A 473 27.09 9.42 8.37
CA CYS A 473 27.04 8.31 7.42
C CYS A 473 28.38 7.60 7.33
N LEU A 474 28.37 6.30 7.54
CA LEU A 474 29.52 5.42 7.43
C LEU A 474 29.65 4.85 6.02
N TRP A 475 28.52 4.38 5.49
CA TRP A 475 28.41 3.88 4.13
C TRP A 475 26.96 3.91 3.64
N LYS A 476 26.80 3.82 2.33
CA LYS A 476 25.50 3.56 1.67
C LYS A 476 25.69 2.50 0.58
N TRP A 477 24.67 1.71 0.35
CA TRP A 477 24.63 0.66 -0.64
C TRP A 477 23.35 0.76 -1.47
N ASN A 478 23.39 0.38 -2.74
CA ASN A 478 22.21 0.17 -3.56
C ASN A 478 22.34 -1.12 -4.38
N ASN A 479 21.21 -1.63 -4.89
CA ASN A 479 21.16 -2.88 -5.63
C ASN A 479 21.54 -2.75 -7.12
N GLY A 480 21.98 -1.58 -7.58
CA GLY A 480 22.33 -1.30 -8.98
C GLY A 480 21.11 -1.20 -9.93
N ARG A 481 19.90 -1.25 -9.40
CA ARG A 481 18.66 -1.12 -10.19
C ARG A 481 18.20 0.34 -10.25
N PRO A 482 17.74 0.83 -11.43
CA PRO A 482 17.36 2.24 -11.58
C PRO A 482 15.98 2.58 -10.95
N GLY A 483 15.09 1.59 -10.77
CA GLY A 483 13.73 1.83 -10.32
C GLY A 483 13.62 2.12 -8.83
N VAL A 484 12.91 3.18 -8.46
CA VAL A 484 12.57 3.50 -7.06
C VAL A 484 11.77 2.36 -6.40
N PHE A 485 10.91 1.67 -7.14
CA PHE A 485 10.12 0.52 -6.66
C PHE A 485 10.96 -0.65 -6.13
N LEU A 486 12.23 -0.70 -6.48
CA LEU A 486 13.18 -1.74 -6.05
C LEU A 486 14.04 -1.30 -4.87
N SER A 487 13.70 -0.15 -4.27
CA SER A 487 14.42 0.40 -3.12
C SER A 487 14.21 -0.45 -1.86
N PRO A 488 15.18 -0.46 -0.95
CA PRO A 488 15.03 -1.13 0.35
C PRO A 488 14.18 -0.34 1.37
N GLY A 489 13.29 0.55 0.93
CA GLY A 489 12.58 1.51 1.77
C GLY A 489 11.72 0.91 2.88
N HIS A 490 11.18 -0.30 2.68
CA HIS A 490 10.35 -1.02 3.65
C HIS A 490 11.07 -2.19 4.33
N VAL A 491 12.36 -2.37 4.05
CA VAL A 491 13.16 -3.49 4.59
C VAL A 491 13.42 -3.30 6.09
N VAL A 492 13.32 -4.39 6.85
CA VAL A 492 13.84 -4.48 8.21
C VAL A 492 15.19 -5.23 8.15
N PRO A 493 16.34 -4.53 8.19
CA PRO A 493 17.65 -5.19 8.15
C PRO A 493 17.83 -6.13 9.34
N ARG A 494 18.57 -7.22 9.16
CA ARG A 494 19.01 -8.09 10.24
C ARG A 494 20.52 -8.09 10.32
N ILE A 495 21.07 -8.05 11.53
CA ILE A 495 22.51 -7.95 11.76
C ILE A 495 22.95 -9.11 12.63
N ALA A 496 23.92 -9.88 12.13
CA ALA A 496 24.55 -10.98 12.86
C ALA A 496 25.99 -11.19 12.38
N GLY A 497 26.91 -11.50 13.29
CA GLY A 497 28.31 -11.84 12.96
C GLY A 497 29.05 -10.79 12.14
N GLY A 498 28.78 -9.49 12.34
CA GLY A 498 29.36 -8.41 11.55
C GLY A 498 28.83 -8.28 10.13
N LYS A 499 27.71 -8.92 9.81
CA LYS A 499 27.05 -8.92 8.50
C LYS A 499 25.65 -8.33 8.60
N VAL A 500 25.18 -7.70 7.50
CA VAL A 500 23.82 -7.17 7.35
C VAL A 500 23.09 -8.01 6.30
N PHE A 501 21.91 -8.50 6.64
CA PHE A 501 21.05 -9.29 5.78
C PHE A 501 19.78 -8.51 5.46
N ILE A 502 19.42 -8.43 4.18
CA ILE A 502 18.20 -7.79 3.70
C ILE A 502 17.54 -8.60 2.58
N VAL A 503 16.25 -8.37 2.41
CA VAL A 503 15.49 -8.71 1.20
C VAL A 503 14.76 -7.46 0.76
N ALA A 504 15.13 -6.92 -0.40
CA ALA A 504 14.46 -5.77 -1.01
C ALA A 504 13.41 -6.22 -2.06
N PRO A 505 12.57 -5.31 -2.57
CA PRO A 505 11.56 -5.65 -3.60
C PRO A 505 12.12 -6.25 -4.89
N ASP A 506 13.43 -6.17 -5.12
CA ASP A 506 14.12 -6.83 -6.24
C ASP A 506 14.25 -8.36 -6.08
N ARG A 507 13.66 -8.92 -5.01
CA ARG A 507 13.50 -10.36 -4.75
C ARG A 507 14.79 -11.13 -4.51
N ALA A 508 15.86 -10.43 -4.13
CA ALA A 508 17.13 -11.05 -3.81
C ALA A 508 17.45 -10.97 -2.32
N VAL A 509 17.93 -12.08 -1.76
CA VAL A 509 18.58 -12.08 -0.45
C VAL A 509 19.98 -11.48 -0.62
N THR A 510 20.30 -10.48 0.18
CA THR A 510 21.57 -9.75 0.07
C THR A 510 22.28 -9.73 1.42
N CYS A 511 23.56 -10.05 1.42
CA CYS A 511 24.44 -9.96 2.58
C CYS A 511 25.54 -8.93 2.35
N LEU A 512 25.67 -8.01 3.29
CA LEU A 512 26.68 -6.95 3.28
C LEU A 512 27.59 -7.06 4.51
N ASP A 513 28.81 -6.60 4.38
CA ASP A 513 29.71 -6.38 5.51
C ASP A 513 29.24 -5.16 6.32
N LEU A 514 29.02 -5.31 7.61
CA LEU A 514 28.50 -4.24 8.48
C LEU A 514 29.46 -3.05 8.63
N ALA A 515 30.76 -3.29 8.56
CA ALA A 515 31.74 -2.23 8.75
C ALA A 515 31.88 -1.33 7.51
N THR A 516 31.80 -1.91 6.33
CA THR A 516 32.16 -1.27 5.06
C THR A 516 31.00 -1.07 4.09
N GLY A 517 29.89 -1.80 4.24
CA GLY A 517 28.79 -1.83 3.28
C GLY A 517 29.11 -2.62 2.01
N ARG A 518 30.28 -3.28 1.95
CA ARG A 518 30.64 -4.12 0.80
C ARG A 518 29.70 -5.30 0.69
N GLN A 519 29.12 -5.53 -0.49
CA GLN A 519 28.31 -6.71 -0.75
C GLN A 519 29.21 -7.96 -0.70
N LEU A 520 28.89 -8.88 0.21
CA LEU A 520 29.59 -10.16 0.33
C LEU A 520 29.03 -11.15 -0.67
N TRP A 521 27.72 -11.27 -0.70
CA TRP A 521 27.02 -12.11 -1.68
C TRP A 521 25.57 -11.60 -1.88
N ARG A 522 24.97 -12.08 -2.96
CA ARG A 522 23.57 -11.82 -3.29
C ARG A 522 23.02 -13.00 -4.07
N ASP A 523 21.83 -13.47 -3.69
CA ASP A 523 21.16 -14.62 -4.26
C ASP A 523 19.71 -14.34 -4.61
N ASN A 524 19.25 -14.79 -5.77
CA ASN A 524 17.88 -14.72 -6.24
C ASN A 524 17.36 -16.06 -6.78
N SER A 525 17.99 -17.16 -6.41
CA SER A 525 17.56 -18.53 -6.77
C SER A 525 16.13 -18.80 -6.33
N ARG A 526 15.73 -18.23 -5.19
CA ARG A 526 14.33 -18.13 -4.76
C ARG A 526 13.84 -16.70 -4.88
N LYS A 527 12.59 -16.52 -5.29
CA LYS A 527 11.97 -15.19 -5.33
C LYS A 527 11.61 -14.75 -3.92
N ALA A 528 12.57 -14.16 -3.21
CA ALA A 528 12.39 -13.74 -1.83
C ALA A 528 11.41 -12.57 -1.69
N ARG A 529 10.77 -12.46 -0.52
CA ARG A 529 9.94 -11.32 -0.10
C ARG A 529 10.59 -10.57 1.07
N GLU A 530 10.22 -9.31 1.28
CA GLU A 530 10.77 -8.40 2.29
C GLU A 530 10.49 -8.84 3.74
N THR A 531 9.91 -9.99 3.97
CA THR A 531 9.84 -10.65 5.27
C THR A 531 11.24 -11.07 5.69
N THR A 532 11.71 -10.57 6.83
CA THR A 532 13.02 -10.92 7.39
C THR A 532 12.90 -11.32 8.85
N GLY A 533 13.65 -12.32 9.27
CA GLY A 533 13.79 -12.78 10.65
C GLY A 533 15.23 -13.12 10.98
N LEU A 534 15.56 -13.22 12.26
CA LEU A 534 16.86 -13.67 12.74
C LEU A 534 16.66 -14.61 13.93
N GLY A 535 17.33 -15.75 13.93
CA GLY A 535 17.33 -16.71 15.03
C GLY A 535 17.82 -16.10 16.34
N GLY A 536 17.36 -16.60 17.46
CA GLY A 536 17.71 -16.08 18.78
C GLY A 536 19.21 -16.14 19.08
N ASP A 537 19.93 -17.09 18.49
CA ASP A 537 21.38 -17.27 18.60
C ASP A 537 22.15 -16.53 17.49
N GLY A 538 21.45 -15.86 16.55
CA GLY A 538 22.02 -15.14 15.43
C GLY A 538 22.60 -16.01 14.32
N ARG A 539 22.43 -17.34 14.35
CA ARG A 539 23.04 -18.26 13.38
C ARG A 539 22.26 -18.42 12.09
N GLN A 540 20.97 -18.12 12.10
CA GLN A 540 20.10 -18.27 10.94
C GLN A 540 19.36 -16.97 10.64
N PHE A 541 19.36 -16.58 9.37
CA PHE A 541 18.54 -15.54 8.82
C PHE A 541 17.35 -16.17 8.09
N TYR A 542 16.13 -15.69 8.36
CA TYR A 542 14.89 -16.21 7.77
C TYR A 542 14.28 -15.22 6.79
N TYR A 543 13.71 -15.76 5.71
CA TYR A 543 12.92 -14.97 4.75
C TYR A 543 11.81 -15.82 4.13
N LYS A 544 10.70 -15.19 3.73
CA LYS A 544 9.67 -15.84 2.92
C LYS A 544 9.98 -15.75 1.44
N THR A 545 9.46 -16.71 0.66
CA THR A 545 9.45 -16.68 -0.80
C THR A 545 8.08 -16.27 -1.35
N MET A 546 8.02 -15.88 -2.63
CA MET A 546 6.76 -15.61 -3.33
C MET A 546 5.95 -16.89 -3.62
N ASP A 547 6.53 -18.05 -3.42
CA ASP A 547 5.87 -19.35 -3.58
C ASP A 547 5.29 -19.88 -2.26
N GLY A 548 5.31 -19.03 -1.18
CA GLY A 548 4.71 -19.34 0.13
C GLY A 548 5.55 -20.26 0.98
N GLU A 549 6.86 -20.23 0.81
CA GLU A 549 7.82 -20.97 1.61
C GLU A 549 8.51 -20.07 2.63
N LEU A 550 8.99 -20.65 3.72
CA LEU A 550 9.94 -20.04 4.66
C LEU A 550 11.30 -20.71 4.50
N ALA A 551 12.33 -19.90 4.23
CA ALA A 551 13.68 -20.37 4.05
C ALA A 551 14.62 -19.80 5.13
N ALA A 552 15.65 -20.57 5.47
CA ALA A 552 16.71 -20.20 6.41
C ALA A 552 18.07 -20.21 5.72
N VAL A 553 18.90 -19.22 6.06
CA VAL A 553 20.26 -19.05 5.56
C VAL A 553 21.22 -18.98 6.72
N ASP A 554 22.36 -19.67 6.61
CA ASP A 554 23.44 -19.62 7.58
C ASP A 554 24.12 -18.23 7.55
N THR A 555 24.07 -17.53 8.67
CA THR A 555 24.65 -16.19 8.80
C THR A 555 26.18 -16.20 8.83
N SER A 556 26.81 -17.30 9.21
CA SER A 556 28.27 -17.43 9.28
C SER A 556 28.93 -17.57 7.90
N ALA A 557 28.20 -18.09 6.91
CA ALA A 557 28.74 -18.40 5.59
C ALA A 557 29.17 -17.16 4.81
N ASP A 558 30.25 -17.27 4.03
CA ASP A 558 30.78 -16.21 3.17
C ASP A 558 30.15 -16.21 1.76
N ALA A 559 29.27 -17.16 1.49
CA ALA A 559 28.42 -17.26 0.30
C ALA A 559 27.00 -17.64 0.76
N TYR A 560 26.02 -17.45 -0.13
CA TYR A 560 24.66 -17.91 0.16
C TYR A 560 24.65 -19.42 0.46
N ARG A 561 24.16 -19.76 1.64
CA ARG A 561 24.03 -21.16 2.09
C ARG A 561 22.69 -21.35 2.76
N GLU A 562 21.73 -21.89 2.01
CA GLU A 562 20.43 -22.30 2.57
C GLU A 562 20.63 -23.49 3.50
N THR A 563 20.04 -23.45 4.69
CA THR A 563 20.06 -24.54 5.66
C THR A 563 18.82 -25.42 5.55
N TRP A 564 17.68 -24.81 5.31
CA TRP A 564 16.41 -25.47 5.04
C TRP A 564 15.43 -24.53 4.33
N CYS A 565 14.40 -25.13 3.72
CA CYS A 565 13.27 -24.41 3.14
C CYS A 565 11.99 -25.24 3.35
N THR A 566 10.98 -24.64 3.93
CA THR A 566 9.73 -25.31 4.31
C THR A 566 8.57 -24.67 3.56
N ASP A 567 7.81 -25.48 2.81
CA ASP A 567 6.55 -25.07 2.20
C ASP A 567 5.48 -24.90 3.29
N LEU A 568 4.87 -23.71 3.35
CA LEU A 568 3.80 -23.37 4.30
C LEU A 568 2.41 -23.74 3.78
N GLY A 569 2.31 -24.23 2.55
CA GLY A 569 1.05 -24.55 1.86
C GLY A 569 0.27 -23.33 1.40
N TRP A 570 0.91 -22.13 1.32
CA TRP A 570 0.21 -20.88 1.01
C TRP A 570 0.14 -20.57 -0.49
N GLY A 571 1.03 -21.17 -1.29
CA GLY A 571 1.19 -20.85 -2.71
C GLY A 571 1.66 -19.41 -2.88
N TYR A 572 1.08 -18.69 -3.84
CA TYR A 572 1.49 -17.31 -4.12
C TYR A 572 1.38 -16.41 -2.88
N GLU A 573 2.50 -15.77 -2.52
CA GLU A 573 2.63 -14.94 -1.34
C GLU A 573 3.23 -13.57 -1.69
N TYR A 574 2.61 -12.49 -1.17
CA TYR A 574 3.01 -11.12 -1.44
C TYR A 574 2.79 -10.23 -0.21
N ASN A 575 3.37 -10.62 0.95
CA ASN A 575 3.27 -9.86 2.19
C ASN A 575 4.64 -9.67 2.83
N SER A 576 4.93 -8.45 3.25
CA SER A 576 6.21 -8.02 3.85
C SER A 576 6.22 -8.07 5.39
N CYS A 577 5.24 -8.70 6.05
CA CYS A 577 5.23 -8.83 7.51
C CYS A 577 6.54 -9.46 8.02
N PRO A 578 7.30 -8.77 8.91
CA PRO A 578 8.53 -9.33 9.46
C PRO A 578 8.28 -10.63 10.24
N ALA A 579 9.20 -11.59 10.13
CA ALA A 579 9.16 -12.78 10.94
C ALA A 579 9.57 -12.49 12.40
N CYS A 580 8.92 -13.17 13.34
CA CYS A 580 9.24 -13.10 14.76
C CYS A 580 9.75 -14.46 15.23
N VAL A 581 10.84 -14.46 16.00
CA VAL A 581 11.38 -15.70 16.61
C VAL A 581 11.16 -15.64 18.10
N ARG A 582 10.55 -16.73 18.65
CA ARG A 582 10.31 -16.91 20.08
C ARG A 582 10.51 -18.37 20.45
N ASP A 583 11.36 -18.63 21.42
CA ASP A 583 11.60 -19.96 22.00
C ASP A 583 11.92 -21.04 20.95
N GLY A 584 12.80 -20.73 19.99
CA GLY A 584 13.18 -21.64 18.92
C GLY A 584 12.11 -21.87 17.85
N VAL A 585 11.08 -21.02 17.80
CA VAL A 585 10.01 -21.07 16.80
C VAL A 585 9.95 -19.75 16.02
N VAL A 586 9.91 -19.86 14.70
CA VAL A 586 9.77 -18.76 13.74
C VAL A 586 8.29 -18.60 13.38
N TYR A 587 7.71 -17.44 13.66
CA TYR A 587 6.34 -17.11 13.33
C TYR A 587 6.32 -16.18 12.12
N VAL A 588 5.49 -16.49 11.13
CA VAL A 588 5.30 -15.69 9.91
C VAL A 588 3.83 -15.52 9.60
N ALA A 589 3.48 -14.38 8.99
CA ALA A 589 2.12 -14.09 8.54
C ALA A 589 2.08 -13.90 7.02
N GLY A 590 0.98 -14.32 6.42
CA GLY A 590 0.74 -14.29 4.98
C GLY A 590 -0.21 -13.20 4.53
N ARG A 591 -0.42 -13.14 3.21
CA ARG A 591 -1.24 -12.14 2.51
C ARG A 591 -2.74 -12.26 2.74
N LEU A 592 -3.23 -13.47 2.99
CA LEU A 592 -4.65 -13.80 3.17
C LEU A 592 -4.98 -14.20 4.61
N GLY A 593 -4.26 -13.63 5.59
CA GLY A 593 -4.49 -13.88 7.00
C GLY A 593 -3.96 -15.22 7.50
N GLN A 594 -3.08 -15.85 6.75
CA GLN A 594 -2.39 -17.05 7.22
C GLN A 594 -1.35 -16.70 8.29
N VAL A 595 -1.14 -17.60 9.24
CA VAL A 595 -0.05 -17.58 10.22
C VAL A 595 0.53 -18.98 10.31
N ALA A 596 1.85 -19.08 10.29
CA ALA A 596 2.55 -20.33 10.48
C ALA A 596 3.60 -20.22 11.58
N ALA A 597 3.83 -21.34 12.27
CA ALA A 597 4.90 -21.55 13.23
C ALA A 597 5.80 -22.68 12.73
N VAL A 598 7.09 -22.38 12.58
CA VAL A 598 8.12 -23.31 12.09
C VAL A 598 9.26 -23.33 13.10
N ARG A 599 9.74 -24.50 13.49
CA ARG A 599 10.94 -24.60 14.32
C ARG A 599 12.18 -24.08 13.59
N GLU A 600 13.18 -23.67 14.33
CA GLU A 600 14.46 -23.22 13.75
C GLU A 600 15.22 -24.34 13.00
N ASP A 601 14.79 -25.61 13.11
CA ASP A 601 15.26 -26.73 12.31
C ASP A 601 14.49 -26.95 10.98
N GLY A 602 13.48 -26.10 10.69
CA GLY A 602 12.64 -26.17 9.50
C GLY A 602 11.37 -26.99 9.68
N THR A 603 11.09 -27.58 10.84
CA THR A 603 9.88 -28.39 11.08
C THR A 603 8.64 -27.48 11.16
N LEU A 604 7.69 -27.62 10.24
CA LEU A 604 6.39 -26.94 10.31
C LEU A 604 5.57 -27.51 11.48
N LEU A 605 5.27 -26.67 12.46
CA LEU A 605 4.46 -27.07 13.62
C LEU A 605 2.96 -26.94 13.33
N TRP A 606 2.57 -25.83 12.72
CA TRP A 606 1.21 -25.57 12.29
C TRP A 606 1.17 -24.40 11.30
N SER A 607 0.11 -24.38 10.48
CA SER A 607 -0.25 -23.28 9.59
C SER A 607 -1.76 -23.14 9.67
N VAL A 608 -2.24 -21.93 10.00
CA VAL A 608 -3.66 -21.63 10.19
C VAL A 608 -4.04 -20.37 9.44
N LYS A 609 -5.34 -20.17 9.22
CA LYS A 609 -5.93 -18.97 8.64
C LYS A 609 -6.75 -18.22 9.68
N CYS A 610 -6.48 -16.93 9.85
CA CYS A 610 -7.15 -16.06 10.83
C CYS A 610 -8.24 -15.20 10.19
N CYS A 611 -7.98 -14.70 8.97
CA CYS A 611 -8.81 -13.69 8.33
C CYS A 611 -8.54 -13.64 6.81
N ASN A 612 -8.94 -12.55 6.12
CA ASN A 612 -8.75 -12.38 4.69
C ASN A 612 -7.87 -11.16 4.33
N SER A 613 -6.96 -10.77 5.20
CA SER A 613 -6.08 -9.64 4.96
C SER A 613 -4.64 -9.89 5.42
N ALA A 614 -3.71 -9.10 4.91
CA ALA A 614 -2.30 -9.23 5.22
C ALA A 614 -1.98 -8.96 6.70
N GLY A 615 -1.08 -9.76 7.28
CA GLY A 615 -0.47 -9.49 8.58
C GLY A 615 0.45 -8.27 8.52
N ASN A 616 0.46 -7.44 9.58
CA ASN A 616 1.28 -6.23 9.62
C ASN A 616 2.61 -6.43 10.34
N ASP A 617 2.58 -6.89 11.57
CA ASP A 617 3.78 -7.11 12.40
C ASP A 617 3.45 -8.03 13.56
N PHE A 618 4.46 -8.76 14.04
CA PHE A 618 4.42 -9.50 15.30
C PHE A 618 5.11 -8.70 16.40
N ARG A 619 4.52 -8.70 17.59
CA ARG A 619 5.12 -8.10 18.79
C ARG A 619 5.03 -9.05 19.97
N GLN A 620 6.18 -9.27 20.61
CA GLN A 620 6.23 -10.02 21.85
C GLN A 620 5.86 -9.10 23.02
N ALA A 621 4.92 -9.56 23.83
CA ALA A 621 4.55 -8.91 25.08
C ALA A 621 5.46 -9.35 26.24
N PRO A 622 5.50 -8.62 27.36
CA PRO A 622 6.31 -8.98 28.51
C PRO A 622 5.96 -10.34 29.15
N ASP A 623 4.73 -10.82 28.97
CA ASP A 623 4.28 -12.15 29.41
C ASP A 623 4.72 -13.30 28.48
N GLY A 624 5.48 -12.98 27.44
CA GLY A 624 5.95 -13.94 26.43
C GLY A 624 5.00 -14.18 25.27
N SER A 625 3.72 -13.78 25.37
CA SER A 625 2.77 -13.93 24.26
C SER A 625 3.15 -13.09 23.04
N LEU A 626 2.73 -13.54 21.83
CA LEU A 626 2.89 -12.78 20.61
C LEU A 626 1.56 -12.17 20.18
N TRP A 627 1.62 -10.93 19.76
CA TRP A 627 0.51 -10.20 19.18
C TRP A 627 0.72 -10.00 17.69
N VAL A 628 -0.30 -10.23 16.90
CA VAL A 628 -0.29 -9.96 15.46
C VAL A 628 -1.53 -9.16 15.07
N THR A 629 -1.33 -8.15 14.24
CA THR A 629 -2.39 -7.31 13.70
C THR A 629 -2.56 -7.58 12.20
N PHE A 630 -3.79 -7.48 11.72
CA PHE A 630 -4.14 -7.67 10.32
C PHE A 630 -4.81 -6.42 9.75
N ALA A 631 -4.60 -6.19 8.45
CA ALA A 631 -5.03 -4.97 7.78
C ALA A 631 -6.56 -4.71 7.89
N GLU A 632 -7.40 -5.74 7.93
CA GLU A 632 -8.85 -5.57 8.16
C GLU A 632 -9.24 -5.17 9.59
N GLY A 633 -8.27 -4.81 10.43
CA GLY A 633 -8.51 -4.32 11.80
C GLY A 633 -8.58 -5.41 12.86
N LYS A 634 -8.32 -6.68 12.53
CA LYS A 634 -8.31 -7.79 13.50
C LYS A 634 -6.98 -7.92 14.22
N LEU A 635 -7.06 -8.17 15.51
CA LEU A 635 -5.92 -8.42 16.39
C LEU A 635 -6.04 -9.79 17.03
N PHE A 636 -4.95 -10.55 16.97
CA PHE A 636 -4.84 -11.89 17.53
C PHE A 636 -3.67 -12.00 18.49
N ARG A 637 -3.79 -12.95 19.42
CA ARG A 637 -2.76 -13.32 20.38
C ARG A 637 -2.37 -14.78 20.19
N ILE A 638 -1.07 -15.09 20.23
CA ILE A 638 -0.51 -16.43 20.34
C ILE A 638 0.01 -16.56 21.77
N PRO A 639 -0.58 -17.40 22.60
CA PRO A 639 -0.23 -17.56 24.02
C PRO A 639 1.22 -17.91 24.26
#